data_c8dabb4de0a336b73796cbb43295635a
#
_entry.id   c8dabb4de0a336b73796cbb43295635a
#
_cell.length_a   1.000
_cell.length_b   1.000
_cell.length_c   1.000
_cell.angle_alpha   90.00
_cell.angle_beta   90.00
_cell.angle_gamma   90.00
#
_symmetry.space_group_name_H-M   'P 1'
#
loop_
_entity.id
_entity.type
_entity.pdbx_description
1 polymer ?
#
loop_
_entity_poly.entity_id
_entity_poly.type
_entity_poly.pdbx_seq_one_letter_code
_entity_poly.pdbx_strand_id
1 'polypeptide(L)'
;MTNRTLHFALSFLLCSLALWGCANQGSPEGGPYDTEPPRLISAHPQPRATGVKERRFVLRFDEYVKLSSEQDKIIVSPAQIQPPRITANGKSVVIILEDSLRKNTTYSFYFGDAIQDNNEDNPLEDFGYLISTGDHIDSMQLSGQIVDALTYEPIADLLVGAHTASTLTDSTLRRELFPYVSRTNRMGRFTLRGLPDTTYRVFALKDNDRNYKYNERSEGLAFDHTNYRTTLRDSVRTDTIRIDSIVRRDTLHRDSLVSYPYTFYYPDNISLRYSVPVVERQGLERHSRPDSLICRLEFLTEPRRIPRLRSLDRPHTADSLLYWATARGRAVDYWLRDPALIAQDSVRFAVTYQRTDSLFRIEERTDTLTFLRPKVRERKKGKEEKKSPLQLTFSGAKGLMAGTPGDSLILTVTRPLVALPQETIHLEVTRDSTTTKHPFTLQQDSLDRLRYQLLFARGYGDKYQVKIDSAALRDLYGVASDSVVFTQATEAEAELGHLTVTLHGVKEHALVELLDKSDLVLATQLAHPITASTGAKKGTDTLATPRPEEDPMLQGLIQQQKQRAQGDSHPSSPRGSMSSPLLDSLAKGDTLPTKAVETCQVTFRDLKPGEYYLRLILDEDANGAFTPGDYPSRDPEPVYYCPQTFTIKKGFTSEEKWEVYATSPFLSKPEALRKVKPDEAKKKREDKNIEYYKRWGRKK
;
A
#
# COMPACT_ATOMS: atom_id res chain seq x y z
N MET A 1 -64.10 14.02 -71.34
CA MET A 1 -63.10 13.56 -70.43
C MET A 1 -63.58 13.86 -69.01
N THR A 2 -64.29 13.25 -68.43
CA THR A 2 -65.00 12.06 -68.13
C THR A 2 -64.72 11.63 -66.69
N ASN A 3 -65.80 11.65 -65.90
CA ASN A 3 -65.90 11.29 -64.50
C ASN A 3 -64.97 10.13 -64.00
N ARG A 4 -64.46 9.31 -64.87
CA ARG A 4 -63.54 8.20 -64.54
C ARG A 4 -62.16 8.64 -64.05
N THR A 5 -61.62 9.72 -64.61
CA THR A 5 -60.30 10.25 -64.18
C THR A 5 -60.41 10.96 -62.82
N LEU A 6 -61.53 11.58 -62.55
CA LEU A 6 -61.81 12.19 -61.24
C LEU A 6 -61.93 11.19 -60.13
N HIS A 7 -62.61 10.05 -60.41
CA HIS A 7 -62.71 8.96 -59.43
C HIS A 7 -61.38 8.25 -59.18
N PHE A 8 -60.53 8.12 -60.19
CA PHE A 8 -59.16 7.57 -60.02
C PHE A 8 -58.27 8.52 -59.22
N ALA A 9 -58.36 9.82 -59.48
CA ALA A 9 -57.59 10.82 -58.72
C ALA A 9 -58.07 10.92 -57.27
N LEU A 10 -59.38 10.83 -57.04
CA LEU A 10 -59.96 10.84 -55.69
C LEU A 10 -59.63 9.57 -54.89
N SER A 11 -59.65 8.39 -55.55
CA SER A 11 -59.24 7.12 -54.92
C SER A 11 -57.73 7.08 -54.62
N PHE A 12 -56.88 7.63 -55.52
CA PHE A 12 -55.47 7.74 -55.28
C PHE A 12 -55.14 8.72 -54.11
N LEU A 13 -55.87 9.82 -54.00
CA LEU A 13 -55.73 10.77 -52.90
C LEU A 13 -56.22 10.15 -51.58
N LEU A 14 -57.31 9.39 -51.57
CA LEU A 14 -57.76 8.65 -50.38
C LEU A 14 -56.79 7.54 -49.95
N CYS A 15 -56.20 6.83 -50.90
CA CYS A 15 -55.13 5.83 -50.59
C CYS A 15 -53.85 6.47 -50.08
N SER A 16 -53.43 7.64 -50.62
CA SER A 16 -52.24 8.36 -50.12
C SER A 16 -52.48 8.96 -48.73
N LEU A 17 -53.70 9.38 -48.40
CA LEU A 17 -54.01 9.84 -47.02
C LEU A 17 -54.07 8.71 -46.03
N ALA A 18 -54.45 7.45 -46.44
CA ALA A 18 -54.43 6.28 -45.60
C ALA A 18 -52.99 5.75 -45.29
N LEU A 19 -51.99 6.13 -46.13
CA LEU A 19 -50.60 5.75 -45.94
C LEU A 19 -49.81 6.69 -44.97
N TRP A 20 -50.41 7.81 -44.53
CA TRP A 20 -49.80 8.74 -43.56
C TRP A 20 -50.20 8.40 -42.11
N GLY A 21 -50.86 7.33 -41.87
CA GLY A 21 -51.00 6.76 -40.53
C GLY A 21 -49.68 6.20 -40.08
N CYS A 22 -48.78 7.00 -39.59
CA CYS A 22 -47.67 6.52 -38.78
C CYS A 22 -48.26 5.80 -37.55
N ALA A 23 -48.38 4.49 -37.63
CA ALA A 23 -48.58 3.69 -36.44
C ALA A 23 -47.30 3.88 -35.59
N ASN A 24 -47.39 4.72 -34.60
CA ASN A 24 -46.41 4.74 -33.52
C ASN A 24 -46.49 3.33 -32.89
N GLN A 25 -45.54 2.47 -33.19
CA GLN A 25 -45.32 1.28 -32.41
C GLN A 25 -44.85 1.75 -31.03
N GLY A 26 -45.80 2.01 -30.16
CA GLY A 26 -45.54 2.12 -28.74
C GLY A 26 -45.07 0.75 -28.29
N SER A 27 -43.77 0.56 -28.13
CA SER A 27 -43.28 -0.54 -27.31
C SER A 27 -43.99 -0.41 -25.96
N PRO A 28 -44.54 -1.48 -25.40
CA PRO A 28 -45.11 -1.43 -24.05
C PRO A 28 -43.98 -0.99 -23.13
N GLU A 29 -44.00 0.27 -22.69
CA GLU A 29 -43.11 0.75 -21.64
C GLU A 29 -43.53 0.01 -20.37
N GLY A 30 -42.61 -0.79 -19.82
CA GLY A 30 -42.91 -1.61 -18.64
C GLY A 30 -43.35 -0.77 -17.44
N GLY A 31 -43.89 -1.42 -16.42
CA GLY A 31 -44.24 -0.80 -15.13
C GLY A 31 -43.00 -0.22 -14.40
N PRO A 32 -43.22 0.32 -13.21
CA PRO A 32 -42.09 0.75 -12.38
C PRO A 32 -41.13 -0.42 -12.15
N TYR A 33 -39.85 -0.09 -12.06
CA TYR A 33 -38.81 -1.08 -11.73
C TYR A 33 -39.07 -1.68 -10.36
N ASP A 34 -38.89 -3.00 -10.23
CA ASP A 34 -38.89 -3.67 -8.94
C ASP A 34 -37.67 -3.21 -8.11
N THR A 35 -37.88 -2.87 -6.87
CA THR A 35 -36.85 -2.45 -5.91
C THR A 35 -36.73 -3.41 -4.73
N GLU A 36 -37.52 -4.46 -4.69
CA GLU A 36 -37.50 -5.47 -3.63
C GLU A 36 -36.44 -6.55 -3.96
N PRO A 37 -35.64 -6.98 -2.99
CA PRO A 37 -34.74 -8.10 -3.18
C PRO A 37 -35.48 -9.44 -3.14
N PRO A 38 -34.90 -10.52 -3.75
CA PRO A 38 -35.46 -11.87 -3.67
C PRO A 38 -35.63 -12.33 -2.23
N ARG A 39 -36.73 -13.05 -1.95
CA ARG A 39 -37.01 -13.60 -0.63
C ARG A 39 -36.93 -15.13 -0.65
N LEU A 40 -36.27 -15.72 0.36
CA LEU A 40 -36.18 -17.17 0.52
C LEU A 40 -37.56 -17.73 0.89
N ILE A 41 -38.15 -18.60 0.04
CA ILE A 41 -39.42 -19.31 0.32
C ILE A 41 -39.16 -20.61 1.06
N SER A 42 -38.18 -21.40 0.61
CA SER A 42 -37.89 -22.71 1.19
C SER A 42 -36.41 -23.09 0.94
N ALA A 43 -35.90 -23.97 1.78
CA ALA A 43 -34.61 -24.57 1.58
C ALA A 43 -34.63 -26.05 1.92
N HIS A 44 -33.79 -26.82 1.26
CA HIS A 44 -33.54 -28.21 1.61
C HIS A 44 -32.06 -28.51 1.72
N PRO A 45 -31.56 -28.94 2.90
CA PRO A 45 -32.29 -29.00 4.20
C PRO A 45 -32.86 -27.65 4.66
N GLN A 46 -33.72 -27.66 5.63
CA GLN A 46 -34.29 -26.43 6.21
C GLN A 46 -33.15 -25.57 6.83
N PRO A 47 -33.27 -24.23 6.83
CA PRO A 47 -32.32 -23.39 7.57
C PRO A 47 -32.23 -23.82 9.03
N ARG A 48 -31.03 -23.92 9.56
CA ARG A 48 -30.70 -24.38 10.92
C ARG A 48 -31.10 -25.85 11.18
N ALA A 49 -31.16 -26.70 10.14
CA ALA A 49 -31.33 -28.14 10.31
C ALA A 49 -30.12 -28.77 10.96
N THR A 50 -30.34 -29.80 11.80
CA THR A 50 -29.33 -30.58 12.49
C THR A 50 -29.29 -32.02 11.93
N GLY A 51 -28.22 -32.75 12.19
CA GLY A 51 -28.03 -34.12 11.72
C GLY A 51 -27.95 -34.28 10.20
N VAL A 52 -27.57 -33.21 9.49
CA VAL A 52 -27.52 -33.16 8.02
C VAL A 52 -26.41 -34.06 7.49
N LYS A 53 -26.72 -34.87 6.50
CA LYS A 53 -25.76 -35.81 5.85
C LYS A 53 -25.60 -35.53 4.36
N GLU A 54 -26.52 -34.78 3.79
CA GLU A 54 -26.49 -34.39 2.36
C GLU A 54 -25.43 -33.36 2.09
N ARG A 55 -24.80 -33.48 0.92
CA ARG A 55 -23.81 -32.52 0.41
C ARG A 55 -24.40 -31.55 -0.62
N ARG A 56 -25.70 -31.72 -0.93
CA ARG A 56 -26.43 -30.88 -1.89
C ARG A 56 -27.50 -30.10 -1.16
N PHE A 57 -27.46 -28.78 -1.29
CA PHE A 57 -28.38 -27.84 -0.67
C PHE A 57 -29.11 -27.06 -1.74
N VAL A 58 -30.40 -26.83 -1.58
CA VAL A 58 -31.23 -26.10 -2.53
C VAL A 58 -31.98 -24.99 -1.80
N LEU A 59 -31.71 -23.76 -2.20
CA LEU A 59 -32.40 -22.56 -1.69
C LEU A 59 -33.38 -22.08 -2.75
N ARG A 60 -34.65 -21.93 -2.46
CA ARG A 60 -35.70 -21.52 -3.40
C ARG A 60 -36.25 -20.15 -3.02
N PHE A 61 -36.31 -19.26 -4.00
CA PHE A 61 -36.73 -17.88 -3.87
C PHE A 61 -38.12 -17.66 -4.55
N ASP A 62 -38.75 -16.52 -4.23
CA ASP A 62 -40.05 -16.08 -4.79
C ASP A 62 -39.96 -15.68 -6.26
N GLU A 63 -38.75 -15.25 -6.70
CA GLU A 63 -38.49 -14.79 -8.04
C GLU A 63 -37.25 -15.46 -8.69
N TYR A 64 -36.96 -15.12 -9.95
CA TYR A 64 -35.77 -15.58 -10.66
C TYR A 64 -34.54 -14.91 -10.11
N VAL A 65 -33.53 -15.71 -9.76
CA VAL A 65 -32.29 -15.23 -9.14
C VAL A 65 -31.09 -15.55 -10.00
N LYS A 66 -30.09 -14.69 -9.88
CA LYS A 66 -28.74 -14.91 -10.43
C LYS A 66 -27.68 -14.70 -9.34
N LEU A 67 -26.50 -15.26 -9.57
CA LEU A 67 -25.33 -14.97 -8.76
C LEU A 67 -24.53 -13.85 -9.44
N SER A 68 -24.10 -12.88 -8.65
CA SER A 68 -23.19 -11.83 -9.15
C SER A 68 -21.93 -12.45 -9.74
N SER A 69 -21.26 -11.73 -10.64
CA SER A 69 -20.00 -12.19 -11.25
C SER A 69 -18.87 -12.41 -10.22
N GLU A 70 -19.04 -11.87 -9.02
CA GLU A 70 -18.07 -11.97 -7.91
C GLU A 70 -18.39 -13.17 -7.01
N GLN A 71 -18.47 -14.38 -7.59
CA GLN A 71 -18.73 -15.62 -6.83
C GLN A 71 -17.66 -15.92 -5.76
N ASP A 72 -16.47 -15.34 -5.90
CA ASP A 72 -15.39 -15.41 -4.89
C ASP A 72 -15.79 -14.80 -3.53
N LYS A 73 -16.86 -14.01 -3.49
CA LYS A 73 -17.41 -13.45 -2.25
C LYS A 73 -18.27 -14.43 -1.45
N ILE A 74 -18.68 -15.54 -2.06
CA ILE A 74 -19.46 -16.55 -1.34
C ILE A 74 -18.51 -17.36 -0.46
N ILE A 75 -18.79 -17.34 0.84
CA ILE A 75 -17.94 -17.96 1.85
C ILE A 75 -18.64 -19.21 2.40
N VAL A 76 -17.91 -20.32 2.36
CA VAL A 76 -18.33 -21.57 3.00
C VAL A 76 -17.39 -21.89 4.15
N SER A 77 -17.92 -21.92 5.35
CA SER A 77 -17.18 -22.28 6.58
C SER A 77 -17.75 -23.57 7.15
N PRO A 78 -16.91 -24.56 7.50
CA PRO A 78 -15.45 -24.62 7.42
C PRO A 78 -14.89 -24.51 5.99
N ALA A 79 -13.61 -24.09 5.88
CA ALA A 79 -12.91 -24.05 4.60
C ALA A 79 -12.94 -25.41 3.90
N GLN A 80 -13.17 -25.40 2.60
CA GLN A 80 -13.27 -26.59 1.76
C GLN A 80 -11.97 -26.75 0.96
N ILE A 81 -11.46 -27.99 0.86
CA ILE A 81 -10.27 -28.31 0.03
C ILE A 81 -10.66 -28.18 -1.46
N GLN A 82 -11.83 -28.76 -1.81
CA GLN A 82 -12.35 -28.64 -3.15
C GLN A 82 -13.36 -27.48 -3.18
N PRO A 83 -13.24 -26.52 -4.13
CA PRO A 83 -14.18 -25.42 -4.22
C PRO A 83 -15.63 -25.93 -4.34
N PRO A 84 -16.58 -25.41 -3.55
CA PRO A 84 -17.98 -25.76 -3.66
C PRO A 84 -18.54 -25.31 -5.01
N ARG A 85 -19.41 -26.12 -5.61
CA ARG A 85 -20.14 -25.74 -6.81
C ARG A 85 -21.42 -25.04 -6.42
N ILE A 86 -21.53 -23.75 -6.74
CA ILE A 86 -22.69 -22.92 -6.43
C ILE A 86 -23.25 -22.37 -7.73
N THR A 87 -24.52 -22.66 -8.01
CA THR A 87 -25.17 -22.28 -9.28
C THR A 87 -26.56 -21.75 -9.03
N ALA A 88 -26.96 -20.70 -9.74
CA ALA A 88 -28.34 -20.25 -9.81
C ALA A 88 -29.06 -20.95 -10.98
N ASN A 89 -30.23 -21.48 -10.74
CA ASN A 89 -31.06 -22.11 -11.74
C ASN A 89 -32.54 -21.71 -11.53
N GLY A 90 -33.00 -20.81 -12.37
CA GLY A 90 -34.34 -20.26 -12.28
C GLY A 90 -34.59 -19.52 -10.95
N LYS A 91 -35.49 -20.01 -10.14
CA LYS A 91 -35.80 -19.47 -8.81
C LYS A 91 -34.99 -20.12 -7.68
N SER A 92 -33.93 -20.84 -7.98
CA SER A 92 -33.19 -21.61 -6.98
C SER A 92 -31.71 -21.41 -7.08
N VAL A 93 -31.03 -21.37 -5.92
CA VAL A 93 -29.59 -21.51 -5.80
C VAL A 93 -29.31 -22.92 -5.30
N VAL A 94 -28.43 -23.62 -6.02
CA VAL A 94 -27.99 -24.98 -5.69
C VAL A 94 -26.52 -24.92 -5.27
N ILE A 95 -26.22 -25.49 -4.08
CA ILE A 95 -24.89 -25.61 -3.52
C ILE A 95 -24.55 -27.09 -3.45
N ILE A 96 -23.37 -27.47 -3.94
CA ILE A 96 -22.83 -28.83 -3.86
C ILE A 96 -21.44 -28.75 -3.25
N LEU A 97 -21.26 -29.42 -2.11
CA LEU A 97 -19.96 -29.61 -1.51
C LEU A 97 -19.31 -30.86 -2.09
N GLU A 98 -18.12 -30.70 -2.62
CA GLU A 98 -17.32 -31.82 -3.14
C GLU A 98 -16.62 -32.58 -1.99
N ASP A 99 -16.22 -31.88 -0.94
CA ASP A 99 -15.63 -32.48 0.24
C ASP A 99 -16.64 -33.25 1.09
N SER A 100 -16.17 -34.24 1.83
CA SER A 100 -16.98 -34.96 2.82
C SER A 100 -17.29 -34.05 4.02
N LEU A 101 -18.54 -34.09 4.48
CA LEU A 101 -18.95 -33.33 5.64
C LEU A 101 -18.22 -33.78 6.92
N ARG A 102 -17.67 -32.83 7.68
CA ARG A 102 -17.08 -33.07 9.00
C ARG A 102 -18.20 -33.41 10.00
N LYS A 103 -17.95 -34.36 10.90
CA LYS A 103 -18.93 -34.73 11.95
C LYS A 103 -19.05 -33.61 13.00
N ASN A 104 -20.23 -33.49 13.60
CA ASN A 104 -20.51 -32.55 14.69
C ASN A 104 -20.01 -31.13 14.39
N THR A 105 -20.33 -30.63 13.18
CA THR A 105 -19.80 -29.35 12.68
C THR A 105 -20.92 -28.51 12.13
N THR A 106 -20.98 -27.25 12.52
CA THR A 106 -21.86 -26.25 11.94
C THR A 106 -21.23 -25.69 10.65
N TYR A 107 -21.99 -25.78 9.55
CA TYR A 107 -21.62 -25.21 8.25
C TYR A 107 -22.37 -23.89 8.05
N SER A 108 -21.62 -22.86 7.71
CA SER A 108 -22.13 -21.53 7.39
C SER A 108 -21.86 -21.22 5.91
N PHE A 109 -22.91 -20.89 5.18
CA PHE A 109 -22.84 -20.41 3.80
C PHE A 109 -23.24 -18.95 3.81
N TYR A 110 -22.30 -18.07 3.56
CA TYR A 110 -22.53 -16.63 3.56
C TYR A 110 -22.40 -16.09 2.14
N PHE A 111 -23.47 -15.49 1.64
CA PHE A 111 -23.57 -14.99 0.27
C PHE A 111 -23.32 -13.49 0.16
N GLY A 112 -23.37 -12.76 1.28
CA GLY A 112 -23.27 -11.30 1.26
C GLY A 112 -24.39 -10.69 0.40
N ASP A 113 -23.98 -10.07 -0.72
CA ASP A 113 -24.84 -9.47 -1.76
C ASP A 113 -24.79 -10.24 -3.10
N ALA A 114 -24.29 -11.48 -3.08
CA ALA A 114 -24.06 -12.25 -4.30
C ALA A 114 -25.36 -12.77 -4.94
N ILE A 115 -26.43 -12.98 -4.16
CA ILE A 115 -27.73 -13.39 -4.69
C ILE A 115 -28.50 -12.13 -5.08
N GLN A 116 -28.90 -12.03 -6.34
CA GLN A 116 -29.61 -10.89 -6.90
C GLN A 116 -30.79 -11.35 -7.70
N ASP A 117 -31.84 -10.51 -7.86
CA ASP A 117 -32.86 -10.78 -8.85
C ASP A 117 -32.28 -10.76 -10.27
N ASN A 118 -32.93 -11.43 -11.17
CA ASN A 118 -32.44 -11.61 -12.54
C ASN A 118 -32.59 -10.34 -13.39
N ASN A 119 -33.55 -9.47 -13.11
CA ASN A 119 -33.97 -8.38 -13.98
C ASN A 119 -33.35 -7.04 -13.57
N GLU A 120 -33.49 -6.64 -12.31
CA GLU A 120 -33.16 -5.33 -11.81
C GLU A 120 -31.83 -5.30 -11.02
N ASP A 121 -31.20 -6.44 -10.74
CA ASP A 121 -29.98 -6.59 -9.95
C ASP A 121 -30.13 -6.22 -8.47
N ASN A 122 -31.34 -6.33 -7.89
CA ASN A 122 -31.56 -6.07 -6.47
C ASN A 122 -30.89 -7.18 -5.63
N PRO A 123 -29.87 -6.90 -4.80
CA PRO A 123 -29.24 -7.95 -4.01
C PRO A 123 -30.03 -8.27 -2.75
N LEU A 124 -30.01 -9.53 -2.41
CA LEU A 124 -30.35 -9.99 -1.08
C LEU A 124 -29.14 -9.76 -0.16
N GLU A 125 -29.17 -8.66 0.60
CA GLU A 125 -28.05 -8.24 1.44
C GLU A 125 -27.88 -9.11 2.70
N ASP A 126 -26.62 -9.34 3.12
CA ASP A 126 -26.25 -10.05 4.36
C ASP A 126 -26.87 -11.45 4.51
N PHE A 127 -27.13 -12.12 3.38
CA PHE A 127 -27.80 -13.43 3.41
C PHE A 127 -26.83 -14.54 3.83
N GLY A 128 -27.23 -15.29 4.85
CA GLY A 128 -26.51 -16.45 5.38
C GLY A 128 -27.43 -17.67 5.59
N TYR A 129 -26.90 -18.86 5.31
CA TYR A 129 -27.57 -20.13 5.49
C TYR A 129 -26.71 -21.04 6.35
N LEU A 130 -27.25 -21.58 7.45
CA LEU A 130 -26.55 -22.43 8.41
C LEU A 130 -27.24 -23.79 8.51
N ILE A 131 -26.39 -24.83 8.64
CA ILE A 131 -26.81 -26.22 8.98
C ILE A 131 -25.81 -26.86 9.91
N SER A 132 -26.15 -27.96 10.56
CA SER A 132 -25.20 -28.75 11.35
C SER A 132 -25.27 -30.23 10.99
N THR A 133 -24.13 -30.87 10.97
CA THR A 133 -24.00 -32.33 10.88
C THR A 133 -24.13 -33.02 12.24
N GLY A 134 -24.11 -32.24 13.33
CA GLY A 134 -24.35 -32.65 14.69
C GLY A 134 -25.81 -32.45 15.13
N ASP A 135 -26.03 -32.55 16.42
CA ASP A 135 -27.35 -32.41 17.05
C ASP A 135 -27.72 -30.97 17.45
N HIS A 136 -26.78 -30.05 17.35
CA HIS A 136 -26.96 -28.63 17.67
C HIS A 136 -26.34 -27.72 16.61
N ILE A 137 -26.73 -26.46 16.63
CA ILE A 137 -26.19 -25.38 15.79
C ILE A 137 -25.35 -24.47 16.67
N ASP A 138 -24.07 -24.34 16.33
CA ASP A 138 -23.22 -23.31 16.91
C ASP A 138 -23.66 -21.95 16.39
N SER A 139 -23.87 -21.00 17.30
CA SER A 139 -24.47 -19.70 16.94
C SER A 139 -23.61 -18.50 17.29
N MET A 140 -22.43 -18.70 17.92
CA MET A 140 -21.57 -17.61 18.31
C MET A 140 -20.92 -16.93 17.10
N GLN A 141 -20.55 -15.67 17.28
CA GLN A 141 -19.93 -14.85 16.26
C GLN A 141 -18.77 -14.06 16.84
N LEU A 142 -17.80 -13.75 15.98
CA LEU A 142 -16.72 -12.80 16.22
C LEU A 142 -16.70 -11.83 15.06
N SER A 143 -16.57 -10.54 15.34
CA SER A 143 -16.46 -9.54 14.30
C SER A 143 -15.44 -8.46 14.62
N GLY A 144 -15.00 -7.76 13.55
CA GLY A 144 -13.99 -6.76 13.68
C GLY A 144 -13.60 -6.12 12.36
N GLN A 145 -12.41 -5.51 12.35
CA GLN A 145 -11.87 -4.81 11.19
C GLN A 145 -10.39 -5.14 10.99
N ILE A 146 -9.98 -5.26 9.74
CA ILE A 146 -8.59 -5.42 9.34
C ILE A 146 -8.14 -4.16 8.63
N VAL A 147 -7.01 -3.62 9.04
CA VAL A 147 -6.40 -2.44 8.43
C VAL A 147 -4.95 -2.72 8.06
N ASP A 148 -4.42 -1.96 7.13
CA ASP A 148 -2.99 -1.94 6.83
C ASP A 148 -2.20 -1.44 8.05
N ALA A 149 -1.10 -2.09 8.36
CA ALA A 149 -0.35 -1.81 9.59
C ALA A 149 0.34 -0.44 9.60
N LEU A 150 0.71 0.08 8.43
CA LEU A 150 1.38 1.37 8.29
C LEU A 150 0.38 2.52 8.07
N THR A 151 -0.59 2.31 7.18
CA THR A 151 -1.48 3.38 6.73
C THR A 151 -2.83 3.41 7.41
N TYR A 152 -3.21 2.37 8.17
CA TYR A 152 -4.53 2.18 8.78
C TYR A 152 -5.70 2.26 7.79
N GLU A 153 -5.43 2.08 6.49
CA GLU A 153 -6.49 1.93 5.50
C GLU A 153 -7.16 0.55 5.63
N PRO A 154 -8.47 0.48 5.54
CA PRO A 154 -9.18 -0.80 5.56
C PRO A 154 -8.81 -1.65 4.33
N ILE A 155 -8.61 -2.95 4.54
CA ILE A 155 -8.25 -3.87 3.46
C ILE A 155 -9.41 -4.80 3.16
N ALA A 156 -9.88 -4.78 1.92
CA ALA A 156 -10.91 -5.65 1.41
C ALA A 156 -10.36 -7.02 0.95
N ASP A 157 -11.24 -8.00 0.87
CA ASP A 157 -11.01 -9.33 0.28
C ASP A 157 -9.91 -10.17 0.94
N LEU A 158 -9.54 -9.86 2.19
CA LEU A 158 -8.69 -10.75 2.98
C LEU A 158 -9.49 -11.95 3.47
N LEU A 159 -8.90 -13.13 3.39
CA LEU A 159 -9.40 -14.32 4.07
C LEU A 159 -9.20 -14.14 5.57
N VAL A 160 -10.27 -14.15 6.34
CA VAL A 160 -10.23 -14.14 7.80
C VAL A 160 -10.49 -15.54 8.30
N GLY A 161 -9.62 -16.05 9.14
CA GLY A 161 -9.73 -17.37 9.73
C GLY A 161 -9.59 -17.34 11.25
N ALA A 162 -10.24 -18.29 11.92
CA ALA A 162 -10.07 -18.50 13.35
C ALA A 162 -9.70 -19.94 13.67
N HIS A 163 -8.76 -20.11 14.59
CA HIS A 163 -8.44 -21.38 15.23
C HIS A 163 -8.82 -21.33 16.71
N THR A 164 -9.22 -22.46 17.25
CA THR A 164 -9.43 -22.61 18.70
C THR A 164 -8.11 -22.43 19.43
N ALA A 165 -8.07 -21.55 20.42
CA ALA A 165 -6.83 -21.19 21.12
C ALA A 165 -6.13 -22.40 21.78
N SER A 166 -6.89 -23.40 22.21
CA SER A 166 -6.38 -24.62 22.88
C SER A 166 -5.62 -25.57 21.94
N THR A 167 -5.91 -25.52 20.62
CA THR A 167 -5.30 -26.43 19.63
C THR A 167 -4.26 -25.72 18.74
N LEU A 168 -4.14 -24.42 18.88
CA LEU A 168 -3.26 -23.62 18.04
C LEU A 168 -1.79 -23.81 18.44
N THR A 169 -0.95 -24.11 17.46
CA THR A 169 0.51 -24.12 17.54
C THR A 169 1.09 -23.25 16.44
N ASP A 170 2.34 -22.85 16.54
CA ASP A 170 3.02 -22.01 15.53
C ASP A 170 3.00 -22.63 14.12
N SER A 171 2.94 -23.96 14.04
CA SER A 171 2.88 -24.66 12.76
C SER A 171 1.47 -24.86 12.23
N THR A 172 0.43 -24.62 13.02
CA THR A 172 -0.97 -24.88 12.66
C THR A 172 -1.38 -24.08 11.43
N LEU A 173 -1.08 -22.77 11.40
CA LEU A 173 -1.44 -21.88 10.27
C LEU A 173 -0.84 -22.32 8.93
N ARG A 174 0.31 -23.01 8.98
CA ARG A 174 1.01 -23.48 7.76
C ARG A 174 0.54 -24.84 7.28
N ARG A 175 -0.01 -25.66 8.17
CA ARG A 175 -0.34 -27.06 7.89
C ARG A 175 -1.82 -27.32 7.77
N GLU A 176 -2.63 -26.62 8.55
CA GLU A 176 -4.05 -26.88 8.67
C GLU A 176 -4.89 -25.80 8.01
N LEU A 177 -6.02 -26.20 7.45
CA LEU A 177 -7.03 -25.27 6.94
C LEU A 177 -7.71 -24.56 8.12
N PHE A 178 -8.05 -23.32 7.94
CA PHE A 178 -8.88 -22.64 8.92
C PHE A 178 -10.21 -23.37 9.13
N PRO A 179 -10.54 -23.75 10.37
CA PRO A 179 -11.81 -24.39 10.68
C PRO A 179 -13.01 -23.44 10.57
N TYR A 180 -12.78 -22.13 10.71
CA TYR A 180 -13.80 -21.10 10.57
C TYR A 180 -13.25 -19.99 9.70
N VAL A 181 -14.00 -19.61 8.67
CA VAL A 181 -13.55 -18.61 7.69
C VAL A 181 -14.59 -17.55 7.40
N SER A 182 -14.11 -16.37 7.05
CA SER A 182 -14.87 -15.22 6.56
C SER A 182 -13.99 -14.42 5.59
N ARG A 183 -14.53 -13.31 5.06
CA ARG A 183 -13.76 -12.35 4.27
C ARG A 183 -14.02 -10.92 4.72
N THR A 184 -13.05 -10.06 4.52
CA THR A 184 -13.23 -8.63 4.77
C THR A 184 -13.99 -7.98 3.61
N ASN A 185 -14.93 -7.09 3.95
CA ASN A 185 -15.62 -6.24 2.99
C ASN A 185 -14.77 -5.01 2.62
N ARG A 186 -15.28 -4.09 1.78
CA ARG A 186 -14.60 -2.86 1.36
C ARG A 186 -14.13 -1.97 2.52
N MET A 187 -14.82 -2.05 3.66
CA MET A 187 -14.44 -1.33 4.89
C MET A 187 -13.49 -2.13 5.79
N GLY A 188 -12.91 -3.24 5.29
CA GLY A 188 -12.06 -4.11 6.08
C GLY A 188 -12.80 -4.89 7.17
N ARG A 189 -14.13 -4.81 7.24
CA ARG A 189 -14.92 -5.46 8.28
C ARG A 189 -15.18 -6.91 7.93
N PHE A 190 -15.17 -7.77 8.95
CA PHE A 190 -15.47 -9.18 8.83
C PHE A 190 -16.40 -9.65 9.94
N THR A 191 -17.07 -10.77 9.71
CA THR A 191 -17.84 -11.49 10.72
C THR A 191 -17.66 -13.00 10.51
N LEU A 192 -17.11 -13.66 11.50
CA LEU A 192 -17.04 -15.12 11.60
C LEU A 192 -18.32 -15.61 12.26
N ARG A 193 -19.04 -16.52 11.63
CA ARG A 193 -20.34 -17.02 12.07
C ARG A 193 -20.32 -18.53 12.28
N GLY A 194 -21.27 -19.04 13.06
CA GLY A 194 -21.39 -20.48 13.31
C GLY A 194 -20.28 -21.05 14.18
N LEU A 195 -19.83 -20.28 15.15
CA LEU A 195 -18.76 -20.64 16.07
C LEU A 195 -19.31 -21.33 17.32
N PRO A 196 -18.70 -22.40 17.82
CA PRO A 196 -18.86 -22.88 19.18
C PRO A 196 -18.56 -21.83 20.25
N ASP A 197 -19.12 -22.00 21.45
CA ASP A 197 -18.79 -21.15 22.59
C ASP A 197 -17.43 -21.56 23.19
N THR A 198 -16.37 -20.97 22.68
CA THR A 198 -14.98 -21.22 23.13
C THR A 198 -14.10 -20.00 22.89
N THR A 199 -12.80 -20.18 23.06
CA THR A 199 -11.81 -19.12 22.89
C THR A 199 -11.02 -19.33 21.59
N TYR A 200 -10.84 -18.25 20.84
CA TYR A 200 -10.24 -18.25 19.52
C TYR A 200 -9.05 -17.31 19.40
N ARG A 201 -8.17 -17.63 18.45
CA ARG A 201 -7.19 -16.72 17.85
C ARG A 201 -7.65 -16.43 16.43
N VAL A 202 -7.65 -15.15 16.07
CA VAL A 202 -8.13 -14.65 14.76
C VAL A 202 -6.95 -14.18 13.94
N PHE A 203 -6.99 -14.52 12.65
CA PHE A 203 -5.97 -14.18 11.67
C PHE A 203 -6.63 -13.69 10.39
N ALA A 204 -5.93 -12.83 9.63
CA ALA A 204 -6.36 -12.53 8.28
C ALA A 204 -5.16 -12.56 7.33
N LEU A 205 -5.33 -13.18 6.17
CA LEU A 205 -4.26 -13.33 5.18
C LEU A 205 -4.77 -13.04 3.77
N LYS A 206 -3.85 -12.65 2.90
CA LYS A 206 -4.11 -12.56 1.47
C LYS A 206 -3.74 -13.88 0.83
N ASP A 207 -4.71 -14.79 0.85
CA ASP A 207 -4.59 -16.15 0.31
C ASP A 207 -4.54 -16.11 -1.23
N ASN A 208 -3.33 -16.05 -1.76
CA ASN A 208 -3.12 -15.87 -3.21
C ASN A 208 -3.30 -17.18 -4.00
N ASP A 209 -2.98 -18.32 -3.40
CA ASP A 209 -3.09 -19.64 -4.01
C ASP A 209 -4.41 -20.37 -3.66
N ARG A 210 -5.27 -19.74 -2.83
CA ARG A 210 -6.60 -20.21 -2.41
C ARG A 210 -6.57 -21.55 -1.67
N ASN A 211 -5.52 -21.77 -0.89
CA ASN A 211 -5.33 -23.00 -0.13
C ASN A 211 -5.82 -22.93 1.33
N TYR A 212 -6.31 -21.76 1.75
CA TYR A 212 -6.81 -21.48 3.11
C TYR A 212 -5.76 -21.72 4.22
N LYS A 213 -4.47 -21.49 3.93
CA LYS A 213 -3.33 -21.65 4.84
C LYS A 213 -2.36 -20.49 4.68
N TYR A 214 -1.61 -20.20 5.72
CA TYR A 214 -0.48 -19.28 5.64
C TYR A 214 0.80 -20.08 5.36
N ASN A 215 1.08 -20.42 4.13
CA ASN A 215 2.23 -21.23 3.71
C ASN A 215 3.35 -20.42 3.05
N GLU A 216 3.04 -19.24 2.50
CA GLU A 216 4.01 -18.35 1.90
C GLU A 216 4.10 -17.03 2.65
N ARG A 217 5.33 -16.56 2.94
CA ARG A 217 5.53 -15.25 3.57
C ARG A 217 5.06 -14.08 2.70
N SER A 218 5.02 -14.28 1.38
CA SER A 218 4.54 -13.28 0.41
C SER A 218 3.04 -12.96 0.54
N GLU A 219 2.27 -13.82 1.22
CA GLU A 219 0.84 -13.63 1.39
C GLU A 219 0.49 -12.52 2.38
N GLY A 220 1.41 -12.19 3.29
CA GLY A 220 1.14 -11.27 4.37
C GLY A 220 0.12 -11.80 5.37
N LEU A 221 0.15 -11.28 6.57
CA LEU A 221 -0.71 -11.74 7.65
C LEU A 221 -1.11 -10.58 8.56
N ALA A 222 -2.37 -10.57 8.98
CA ALA A 222 -2.84 -9.79 10.12
C ALA A 222 -3.04 -10.72 11.30
N PHE A 223 -2.47 -10.39 12.44
CA PHE A 223 -2.56 -11.19 13.66
C PHE A 223 -2.33 -10.31 14.90
N ASP A 224 -2.73 -10.83 16.02
CA ASP A 224 -2.29 -10.40 17.34
C ASP A 224 -2.11 -11.62 18.26
N HIS A 225 -1.73 -11.40 19.51
CA HIS A 225 -1.54 -12.46 20.51
C HIS A 225 -2.74 -12.58 21.47
N THR A 226 -3.87 -11.93 21.15
CA THR A 226 -5.07 -11.92 21.99
C THR A 226 -5.91 -13.18 21.81
N ASN A 227 -6.36 -13.74 22.92
CA ASN A 227 -7.32 -14.83 22.94
C ASN A 227 -8.74 -14.25 23.09
N TYR A 228 -9.58 -14.44 22.07
CA TYR A 228 -10.93 -13.91 22.01
C TYR A 228 -11.95 -14.94 22.46
N ARG A 229 -12.59 -14.70 23.59
CA ARG A 229 -13.69 -15.54 24.11
C ARG A 229 -15.02 -15.05 23.52
N THR A 230 -15.78 -15.95 22.90
CA THR A 230 -17.12 -15.63 22.39
C THR A 230 -18.09 -15.45 23.54
N THR A 231 -18.93 -14.43 23.45
CA THR A 231 -20.05 -14.18 24.36
C THR A 231 -21.23 -13.58 23.61
N LEU A 232 -22.42 -13.65 24.18
CA LEU A 232 -23.59 -13.01 23.62
C LEU A 232 -24.40 -12.27 24.68
N ARG A 233 -25.19 -11.29 24.24
CA ARG A 233 -26.11 -10.55 25.09
C ARG A 233 -27.37 -10.22 24.32
N ASP A 234 -28.51 -10.68 24.80
CA ASP A 234 -29.81 -10.28 24.28
C ASP A 234 -30.18 -8.88 24.79
N SER A 235 -30.61 -8.03 23.87
CA SER A 235 -31.01 -6.65 24.13
C SER A 235 -31.99 -6.17 23.07
N VAL A 236 -32.26 -4.89 23.05
CA VAL A 236 -33.10 -4.24 22.05
C VAL A 236 -32.23 -3.35 21.18
N ARG A 237 -32.34 -3.53 19.88
CA ARG A 237 -31.70 -2.64 18.91
C ARG A 237 -32.72 -1.63 18.40
N THR A 238 -32.33 -0.37 18.37
CA THR A 238 -33.15 0.71 17.82
C THR A 238 -32.47 1.27 16.58
N ASP A 239 -33.16 1.16 15.44
CA ASP A 239 -32.69 1.70 14.18
C ASP A 239 -33.57 2.88 13.75
N THR A 240 -32.96 3.87 13.11
CA THR A 240 -33.67 5.01 12.52
C THR A 240 -34.04 4.67 11.09
N ILE A 241 -35.35 4.54 10.82
CA ILE A 241 -35.87 4.31 9.48
C ILE A 241 -36.37 5.65 8.93
N ARG A 242 -35.85 6.06 7.78
CA ARG A 242 -36.32 7.23 7.06
C ARG A 242 -37.56 6.84 6.25
N ILE A 243 -38.68 7.46 6.59
CA ILE A 243 -39.94 7.30 5.86
C ILE A 243 -40.14 8.52 4.96
N ASP A 244 -40.09 8.28 3.67
CA ASP A 244 -40.34 9.32 2.67
C ASP A 244 -41.80 9.30 2.27
N SER A 245 -42.53 10.34 2.60
CA SER A 245 -43.92 10.52 2.19
C SER A 245 -44.05 11.70 1.22
N ILE A 246 -44.74 11.49 0.09
CA ILE A 246 -44.95 12.54 -0.90
C ILE A 246 -46.26 13.23 -0.60
N VAL A 247 -46.21 14.50 -0.21
CA VAL A 247 -47.39 15.33 0.01
C VAL A 247 -47.34 16.51 -0.97
N ARG A 248 -48.36 16.60 -1.87
CA ARG A 248 -48.53 17.71 -2.85
C ARG A 248 -47.26 18.02 -3.69
N ARG A 249 -46.60 17.00 -4.24
CA ARG A 249 -45.33 17.10 -5.04
C ARG A 249 -44.07 17.42 -4.25
N ASP A 250 -44.17 17.50 -2.94
CA ASP A 250 -43.02 17.68 -2.07
C ASP A 250 -42.73 16.38 -1.31
N THR A 251 -41.46 16.07 -1.10
CA THR A 251 -41.06 14.86 -0.37
C THR A 251 -40.85 15.23 1.08
N LEU A 252 -41.78 14.82 1.96
CA LEU A 252 -41.64 14.97 3.40
C LEU A 252 -40.79 13.80 3.94
N HIS A 253 -39.63 14.11 4.46
CA HIS A 253 -38.76 13.13 5.12
C HIS A 253 -39.13 13.09 6.61
N ARG A 254 -39.42 11.90 7.12
CA ARG A 254 -39.66 11.67 8.54
C ARG A 254 -38.82 10.50 9.02
N ASP A 255 -38.00 10.75 10.00
CA ASP A 255 -37.23 9.70 10.67
C ASP A 255 -38.13 9.04 11.73
N SER A 256 -38.19 7.72 11.70
CA SER A 256 -38.91 6.90 12.66
C SER A 256 -37.94 5.96 13.36
N LEU A 257 -38.02 5.88 14.69
CA LEU A 257 -37.22 4.94 15.48
C LEU A 257 -38.03 3.62 15.61
N VAL A 258 -37.41 2.55 15.17
CA VAL A 258 -37.98 1.20 15.29
C VAL A 258 -37.07 0.37 16.17
N SER A 259 -37.65 -0.17 17.25
CA SER A 259 -36.92 -1.01 18.22
C SER A 259 -37.39 -2.45 18.09
N TYR A 260 -36.42 -3.39 18.04
CA TYR A 260 -36.70 -4.82 17.96
C TYR A 260 -35.71 -5.63 18.81
N PRO A 261 -36.08 -6.84 19.26
CA PRO A 261 -35.17 -7.73 19.97
C PRO A 261 -33.99 -8.09 19.09
N TYR A 262 -32.80 -8.02 19.63
CA TYR A 262 -31.54 -8.30 18.91
C TYR A 262 -30.51 -8.95 19.85
N THR A 263 -29.87 -10.01 19.38
CA THR A 263 -28.74 -10.63 20.07
C THR A 263 -27.43 -10.01 19.63
N PHE A 264 -26.74 -9.38 20.55
CA PHE A 264 -25.40 -8.85 20.32
C PHE A 264 -24.35 -9.93 20.62
N TYR A 265 -23.42 -10.10 19.71
CA TYR A 265 -22.30 -11.03 19.85
C TYR A 265 -21.02 -10.27 20.11
N TYR A 266 -20.20 -10.75 21.03
CA TYR A 266 -18.95 -10.15 21.41
C TYR A 266 -17.80 -11.15 21.37
N PRO A 267 -16.55 -10.67 21.15
CA PRO A 267 -16.18 -9.29 20.76
C PRO A 267 -16.63 -8.95 19.32
N ASP A 268 -17.01 -7.69 19.13
CA ASP A 268 -17.43 -7.12 17.84
C ASP A 268 -16.48 -6.05 17.32
N ASN A 269 -15.37 -5.83 18.03
CA ASN A 269 -14.39 -4.76 17.82
C ASN A 269 -12.96 -5.28 17.67
N ILE A 270 -12.78 -6.52 17.22
CA ILE A 270 -11.46 -7.09 16.92
C ILE A 270 -10.79 -6.22 15.86
N SER A 271 -9.58 -5.74 16.14
CA SER A 271 -8.83 -4.88 15.23
C SER A 271 -7.45 -5.47 14.99
N LEU A 272 -7.20 -5.94 13.77
CA LEU A 272 -5.93 -6.55 13.40
C LEU A 272 -5.22 -5.70 12.34
N ARG A 273 -3.89 -5.65 12.43
CA ARG A 273 -3.02 -4.92 11.53
C ARG A 273 -2.37 -5.90 10.53
N TYR A 274 -2.70 -5.72 9.26
CA TYR A 274 -2.15 -6.52 8.18
C TYR A 274 -0.82 -5.96 7.70
N SER A 275 0.17 -6.81 7.58
CA SER A 275 1.44 -6.46 6.96
C SER A 275 2.00 -7.63 6.13
N VAL A 276 2.86 -7.29 5.17
CA VAL A 276 3.60 -8.29 4.39
C VAL A 276 5.03 -8.29 4.91
N PRO A 277 5.54 -9.40 5.44
CA PRO A 277 6.93 -9.49 5.85
C PRO A 277 7.87 -9.15 4.71
N VAL A 278 8.86 -8.30 4.96
CA VAL A 278 9.88 -7.99 3.95
C VAL A 278 10.77 -9.22 3.79
N VAL A 279 10.53 -9.96 2.72
CA VAL A 279 11.40 -11.07 2.33
C VAL A 279 12.37 -10.57 1.29
N GLU A 280 13.52 -10.10 1.73
CA GLU A 280 14.62 -9.76 0.83
C GLU A 280 15.22 -11.05 0.27
N ARG A 281 14.67 -11.55 -0.83
CA ARG A 281 15.28 -12.67 -1.56
C ARG A 281 16.41 -12.14 -2.43
N GLN A 282 17.63 -12.36 -1.99
CA GLN A 282 18.80 -12.15 -2.84
C GLN A 282 18.85 -13.22 -3.93
N GLY A 283 19.16 -12.84 -5.15
CA GLY A 283 19.29 -13.78 -6.27
C GLY A 283 19.38 -13.08 -7.60
N LEU A 284 20.08 -13.70 -8.54
CA LEU A 284 20.19 -13.24 -9.91
C LEU A 284 18.89 -13.59 -10.66
N GLU A 285 18.23 -12.58 -11.21
CA GLU A 285 17.02 -12.71 -12.02
C GLU A 285 17.36 -12.87 -13.49
N ARG A 286 18.24 -12.00 -13.99
CA ARG A 286 18.60 -11.99 -15.42
C ARG A 286 20.02 -11.44 -15.62
N HIS A 287 20.67 -11.88 -16.70
CA HIS A 287 21.89 -11.29 -17.21
C HIS A 287 21.73 -10.93 -18.70
N SER A 288 22.39 -9.88 -19.13
CA SER A 288 22.33 -9.39 -20.51
C SER A 288 23.57 -8.60 -20.90
N ARG A 289 23.78 -8.42 -22.18
CA ARG A 289 24.77 -7.51 -22.76
C ARG A 289 24.04 -6.50 -23.63
N PRO A 290 23.55 -5.37 -23.07
CA PRO A 290 22.73 -4.40 -23.81
C PRO A 290 23.44 -3.82 -25.04
N ASP A 291 24.76 -3.63 -24.94
CA ASP A 291 25.63 -3.22 -26.04
C ASP A 291 27.02 -3.87 -25.90
N SER A 292 27.98 -3.48 -26.74
CA SER A 292 29.34 -4.03 -26.69
C SER A 292 30.12 -3.64 -25.43
N LEU A 293 29.70 -2.59 -24.74
CA LEU A 293 30.44 -1.95 -23.64
C LEU A 293 30.00 -2.41 -22.25
N ILE A 294 28.80 -2.98 -22.11
CA ILE A 294 28.14 -3.24 -20.83
C ILE A 294 27.73 -4.70 -20.70
N CYS A 295 28.14 -5.33 -19.60
CA CYS A 295 27.52 -6.55 -19.10
C CYS A 295 26.62 -6.17 -17.92
N ARG A 296 25.32 -6.49 -17.98
CA ARG A 296 24.32 -6.16 -16.97
C ARG A 296 23.86 -7.41 -16.24
N LEU A 297 23.79 -7.30 -14.92
CA LEU A 297 23.13 -8.26 -14.02
C LEU A 297 21.91 -7.58 -13.41
N GLU A 298 20.77 -8.26 -13.42
CA GLU A 298 19.54 -7.81 -12.75
C GLU A 298 19.18 -8.79 -11.65
N PHE A 299 18.91 -8.29 -10.44
CA PHE A 299 18.65 -9.07 -9.24
C PHE A 299 17.19 -8.97 -8.81
N LEU A 300 16.73 -9.94 -8.03
CA LEU A 300 15.37 -9.94 -7.46
C LEU A 300 15.16 -8.74 -6.52
N THR A 301 16.19 -8.40 -5.75
CA THR A 301 16.23 -7.22 -4.88
C THR A 301 17.57 -6.51 -5.06
N GLU A 302 17.73 -5.31 -4.51
CA GLU A 302 19.00 -4.62 -4.51
C GLU A 302 20.09 -5.49 -3.87
N PRO A 303 21.22 -5.75 -4.56
CA PRO A 303 22.27 -6.60 -4.03
C PRO A 303 22.97 -5.92 -2.85
N ARG A 304 23.06 -6.59 -1.71
CA ARG A 304 23.74 -6.07 -0.51
C ARG A 304 25.24 -5.84 -0.73
N ARG A 305 25.83 -6.54 -1.69
CA ARG A 305 27.22 -6.39 -2.13
C ARG A 305 27.27 -6.43 -3.64
N ILE A 306 28.10 -5.60 -4.26
CA ILE A 306 28.34 -5.66 -5.70
C ILE A 306 28.93 -7.01 -6.04
N PRO A 307 28.30 -7.79 -6.95
CA PRO A 307 28.78 -9.10 -7.35
C PRO A 307 30.15 -9.02 -7.98
N ARG A 308 30.97 -10.03 -7.75
CA ARG A 308 32.32 -10.10 -8.32
C ARG A 308 32.29 -10.89 -9.63
N LEU A 309 32.90 -10.33 -10.68
CA LEU A 309 33.09 -10.98 -11.97
C LEU A 309 34.56 -11.36 -12.16
N ARG A 310 34.84 -12.63 -12.40
CA ARG A 310 36.15 -13.11 -12.83
C ARG A 310 36.07 -13.55 -14.27
N SER A 311 36.85 -12.92 -15.14
CA SER A 311 36.87 -13.27 -16.57
C SER A 311 37.44 -14.68 -16.78
N LEU A 312 36.74 -15.48 -17.58
CA LEU A 312 37.22 -16.79 -18.03
C LEU A 312 38.01 -16.67 -19.34
N ASP A 313 37.78 -15.59 -20.08
CA ASP A 313 38.50 -15.30 -21.35
C ASP A 313 39.82 -14.54 -21.09
N ARG A 314 39.98 -13.96 -19.89
CA ARG A 314 41.20 -13.24 -19.44
C ARG A 314 41.56 -13.61 -17.99
N PRO A 315 41.83 -14.88 -17.68
CA PRO A 315 41.88 -15.40 -16.29
C PRO A 315 43.03 -14.82 -15.43
N HIS A 316 44.07 -14.25 -16.02
CA HIS A 316 45.22 -13.71 -15.31
C HIS A 316 45.27 -12.18 -15.26
N THR A 317 44.24 -11.50 -15.73
CA THR A 317 44.14 -10.05 -15.74
C THR A 317 43.36 -9.57 -14.52
N ALA A 318 43.86 -8.56 -13.81
CA ALA A 318 43.16 -7.98 -12.66
C ALA A 318 41.77 -7.41 -13.07
N ASP A 319 40.76 -7.67 -12.26
CA ASP A 319 39.35 -7.25 -12.54
C ASP A 319 39.24 -5.73 -12.78
N SER A 320 40.00 -4.92 -12.05
CA SER A 320 40.00 -3.45 -12.19
C SER A 320 40.49 -2.96 -13.57
N LEU A 321 41.24 -3.79 -14.28
CA LEU A 321 41.67 -3.50 -15.66
C LEU A 321 40.61 -3.95 -16.70
N LEU A 322 39.79 -4.91 -16.33
CA LEU A 322 38.81 -5.50 -17.25
C LEU A 322 37.47 -4.74 -17.27
N TYR A 323 37.02 -4.22 -16.12
CA TYR A 323 35.74 -3.53 -16.01
C TYR A 323 35.66 -2.55 -14.83
N TRP A 324 34.65 -1.67 -14.88
CA TRP A 324 34.16 -0.89 -13.75
C TRP A 324 32.71 -1.27 -13.45
N ALA A 325 32.37 -1.53 -12.18
CA ALA A 325 31.01 -1.81 -11.76
C ALA A 325 30.28 -0.53 -11.34
N THR A 326 28.98 -0.48 -11.65
CA THR A 326 28.06 0.58 -11.26
C THR A 326 26.75 -0.05 -10.82
N ALA A 327 26.34 0.12 -9.57
CA ALA A 327 25.08 -0.41 -9.06
C ALA A 327 24.01 0.67 -9.02
N ARG A 328 22.80 0.31 -9.50
CA ARG A 328 21.59 1.14 -9.47
C ARG A 328 20.38 0.31 -9.07
N GLY A 329 20.01 0.37 -7.81
CA GLY A 329 18.94 -0.45 -7.29
C GLY A 329 19.18 -1.93 -7.60
N ARG A 330 18.25 -2.61 -8.28
CA ARG A 330 18.37 -4.04 -8.61
C ARG A 330 19.33 -4.38 -9.76
N ALA A 331 19.85 -3.39 -10.47
CA ALA A 331 20.73 -3.61 -11.62
C ALA A 331 22.19 -3.24 -11.30
N VAL A 332 23.11 -4.09 -11.76
CA VAL A 332 24.55 -3.82 -11.71
C VAL A 332 25.11 -3.87 -13.13
N ASP A 333 25.66 -2.76 -13.59
CA ASP A 333 26.30 -2.62 -14.90
C ASP A 333 27.83 -2.73 -14.75
N TYR A 334 28.43 -3.61 -15.54
CA TYR A 334 29.88 -3.78 -15.63
C TYR A 334 30.36 -3.19 -16.96
N TRP A 335 31.00 -2.05 -16.88
CA TRP A 335 31.54 -1.30 -18.00
C TRP A 335 32.88 -1.89 -18.41
N LEU A 336 32.92 -2.55 -19.56
CA LEU A 336 34.13 -3.22 -20.03
C LEU A 336 35.21 -2.19 -20.42
N ARG A 337 36.42 -2.42 -19.95
CA ARG A 337 37.58 -1.57 -20.21
C ARG A 337 38.59 -2.20 -21.20
N ASP A 338 38.67 -3.53 -21.21
CA ASP A 338 39.56 -4.26 -22.08
C ASP A 338 39.03 -4.29 -23.52
N PRO A 339 39.72 -3.69 -24.50
CA PRO A 339 39.33 -3.68 -25.90
C PRO A 339 39.13 -5.08 -26.47
N ALA A 340 39.90 -6.08 -25.98
CA ALA A 340 39.76 -7.45 -26.43
C ALA A 340 38.44 -8.10 -26.02
N LEU A 341 37.90 -7.78 -24.85
CA LEU A 341 36.58 -8.23 -24.40
C LEU A 341 35.46 -7.46 -25.10
N ILE A 342 35.66 -6.17 -25.36
CA ILE A 342 34.68 -5.32 -26.07
C ILE A 342 34.49 -5.82 -27.50
N ALA A 343 35.54 -6.28 -28.16
CA ALA A 343 35.50 -6.75 -29.55
C ALA A 343 34.84 -8.12 -29.73
N GLN A 344 34.76 -8.94 -28.68
CA GLN A 344 34.19 -10.29 -28.74
C GLN A 344 32.67 -10.25 -28.82
N ASP A 345 32.08 -11.17 -29.61
CA ASP A 345 30.62 -11.35 -29.70
C ASP A 345 30.05 -12.02 -28.45
N SER A 346 30.85 -12.81 -27.74
CA SER A 346 30.48 -13.43 -26.48
C SER A 346 31.61 -13.29 -25.48
N VAL A 347 31.29 -12.96 -24.23
CA VAL A 347 32.25 -12.90 -23.12
C VAL A 347 31.74 -13.75 -21.97
N ARG A 348 32.66 -14.48 -21.30
CA ARG A 348 32.32 -15.40 -20.22
C ARG A 348 32.92 -14.93 -18.92
N PHE A 349 32.09 -14.90 -17.88
CA PHE A 349 32.49 -14.58 -16.52
C PHE A 349 32.01 -15.63 -15.53
N ALA A 350 32.85 -15.97 -14.57
CA ALA A 350 32.41 -16.59 -13.33
C ALA A 350 31.92 -15.46 -12.43
N VAL A 351 30.63 -15.47 -12.10
CA VAL A 351 29.92 -14.42 -11.35
C VAL A 351 29.61 -14.94 -9.97
N THR A 352 30.21 -14.30 -8.94
CA THR A 352 29.94 -14.63 -7.53
C THR A 352 29.02 -13.60 -6.93
N TYR A 353 27.88 -14.03 -6.44
CA TYR A 353 26.81 -13.19 -5.89
C TYR A 353 26.10 -13.87 -4.70
N GLN A 354 25.35 -13.08 -3.95
CA GLN A 354 24.54 -13.57 -2.84
C GLN A 354 23.20 -14.13 -3.36
N ARG A 355 22.84 -15.31 -2.86
CA ARG A 355 21.56 -15.95 -3.13
C ARG A 355 20.90 -16.36 -1.84
N THR A 356 19.58 -16.24 -1.77
CA THR A 356 18.75 -16.77 -0.68
C THR A 356 18.34 -18.19 -1.03
N ASP A 357 18.65 -19.15 -0.15
CA ASP A 357 18.24 -20.55 -0.29
C ASP A 357 16.76 -20.75 0.04
N SER A 358 16.28 -22.01 -0.04
CA SER A 358 14.89 -22.37 0.31
C SER A 358 14.56 -22.20 1.80
N LEU A 359 15.56 -22.09 2.65
CA LEU A 359 15.43 -21.83 4.09
C LEU A 359 15.61 -20.35 4.44
N PHE A 360 15.63 -19.46 3.44
CA PHE A 360 15.84 -18.03 3.58
C PHE A 360 17.22 -17.61 4.15
N ARG A 361 18.24 -18.47 4.03
CA ARG A 361 19.62 -18.14 4.39
C ARG A 361 20.35 -17.57 3.18
N ILE A 362 21.19 -16.59 3.45
CA ILE A 362 22.01 -15.98 2.39
C ILE A 362 23.28 -16.81 2.23
N GLU A 363 23.52 -17.32 1.04
CA GLU A 363 24.73 -18.05 0.65
C GLU A 363 25.43 -17.34 -0.52
N GLU A 364 26.74 -17.51 -0.65
CA GLU A 364 27.48 -17.10 -1.84
C GLU A 364 27.37 -18.19 -2.91
N ARG A 365 26.99 -17.78 -4.11
CA ARG A 365 26.92 -18.65 -5.28
C ARG A 365 27.78 -18.11 -6.41
N THR A 366 28.45 -19.03 -7.10
CA THR A 366 29.22 -18.71 -8.30
C THR A 366 28.64 -19.45 -9.51
N ASP A 367 28.18 -18.69 -10.51
CA ASP A 367 27.66 -19.24 -11.77
C ASP A 367 28.55 -18.75 -12.93
N THR A 368 28.71 -19.61 -13.95
CA THR A 368 29.36 -19.22 -15.19
C THR A 368 28.32 -18.66 -16.14
N LEU A 369 28.47 -17.37 -16.48
CA LEU A 369 27.53 -16.67 -17.35
C LEU A 369 28.21 -16.27 -18.67
N THR A 370 27.46 -16.39 -19.75
CA THR A 370 27.88 -15.98 -21.10
C THR A 370 27.05 -14.78 -21.53
N PHE A 371 27.71 -13.67 -21.79
CA PHE A 371 27.08 -12.42 -22.23
C PHE A 371 27.24 -12.29 -23.75
N LEU A 372 26.14 -12.39 -24.46
CA LEU A 372 26.09 -12.33 -25.93
C LEU A 372 25.82 -10.91 -26.41
N ARG A 373 26.61 -10.44 -27.35
CA ARG A 373 26.41 -9.16 -28.02
C ARG A 373 25.07 -9.17 -28.78
N PRO A 374 24.23 -8.14 -28.68
CA PRO A 374 23.01 -8.08 -29.47
C PRO A 374 23.33 -8.02 -30.96
N LYS A 375 22.65 -8.85 -31.75
CA LYS A 375 22.75 -8.79 -33.21
C LYS A 375 22.16 -7.46 -33.68
N VAL A 376 22.98 -6.59 -34.21
CA VAL A 376 22.53 -5.34 -34.86
C VAL A 376 21.76 -5.77 -36.12
N ARG A 377 20.43 -5.55 -36.17
CA ARG A 377 19.69 -5.64 -37.42
C ARG A 377 20.26 -4.60 -38.38
N GLU A 378 20.84 -5.03 -39.49
CA GLU A 378 21.34 -4.14 -40.55
C GLU A 378 20.24 -3.17 -40.97
N ARG A 379 20.26 -1.96 -40.44
CA ARG A 379 19.51 -0.84 -41.00
C ARG A 379 20.22 -0.41 -42.28
N LYS A 380 19.46 -0.28 -43.37
CA LYS A 380 19.91 0.13 -44.68
C LYS A 380 21.09 1.09 -44.66
N LYS A 381 22.16 0.70 -45.36
CA LYS A 381 23.38 1.48 -45.63
C LYS A 381 23.03 2.95 -45.95
N GLY A 382 23.55 3.91 -45.18
CA GLY A 382 23.48 5.29 -45.59
C GLY A 382 23.72 6.40 -44.54
N LYS A 383 23.89 6.07 -43.25
CA LYS A 383 24.31 7.08 -42.26
C LYS A 383 25.40 6.46 -41.39
N GLU A 384 26.59 7.02 -41.47
CA GLU A 384 27.63 6.80 -40.42
C GLU A 384 27.00 6.98 -39.07
N GLU A 385 27.09 5.95 -38.20
CA GLU A 385 26.67 6.07 -36.80
C GLU A 385 27.57 7.13 -36.16
N LYS A 386 27.08 8.38 -36.10
CA LYS A 386 27.65 9.39 -35.21
C LYS A 386 27.55 8.79 -33.80
N LYS A 387 28.68 8.49 -33.18
CA LYS A 387 28.75 8.10 -31.76
C LYS A 387 27.91 9.10 -31.00
N SER A 388 26.87 8.66 -30.31
CA SER A 388 26.05 9.54 -29.48
C SER A 388 26.97 10.25 -28.48
N PRO A 389 26.89 11.59 -28.37
CA PRO A 389 27.75 12.34 -27.46
C PRO A 389 27.55 11.86 -26.01
N LEU A 390 28.55 12.09 -25.17
CA LEU A 390 28.42 11.87 -23.73
C LEU A 390 27.42 12.87 -23.16
N GLN A 391 26.26 12.35 -22.70
CA GLN A 391 25.23 13.20 -22.12
C GLN A 391 25.47 13.44 -20.65
N LEU A 392 25.35 14.70 -20.25
CA LEU A 392 25.43 15.21 -18.88
C LEU A 392 24.05 15.75 -18.50
N THR A 393 23.53 15.38 -17.35
CA THR A 393 22.24 15.86 -16.87
C THR A 393 22.36 16.31 -15.43
N PHE A 394 22.02 17.58 -15.17
CA PHE A 394 21.87 18.08 -13.82
C PHE A 394 20.42 17.93 -13.35
N SER A 395 20.24 17.61 -12.08
CA SER A 395 18.93 17.58 -11.43
C SER A 395 19.03 18.06 -10.00
N GLY A 396 18.03 18.80 -9.54
CA GLY A 396 17.81 19.13 -8.13
C GLY A 396 17.01 18.07 -7.41
N ALA A 397 16.74 18.27 -6.12
CA ALA A 397 15.78 17.50 -5.38
C ALA A 397 14.38 17.65 -5.96
N LYS A 398 13.53 16.67 -5.70
CA LYS A 398 12.10 16.72 -6.03
C LYS A 398 11.27 16.87 -4.75
N GLY A 399 10.04 17.34 -4.90
CA GLY A 399 9.11 17.46 -3.78
C GLY A 399 9.44 18.63 -2.84
N LEU A 400 9.41 18.37 -1.55
CA LEU A 400 9.49 19.39 -0.50
C LEU A 400 10.79 20.19 -0.52
N MET A 401 11.92 19.52 -0.74
CA MET A 401 13.25 20.15 -0.72
C MET A 401 13.56 20.96 -1.98
N ALA A 402 12.77 20.82 -3.05
CA ALA A 402 13.02 21.54 -4.30
C ALA A 402 12.88 23.07 -4.13
N GLY A 403 13.95 23.81 -4.42
CA GLY A 403 14.00 25.24 -4.28
C GLY A 403 14.22 25.75 -2.85
N THR A 404 14.64 24.89 -1.93
CA THR A 404 15.03 25.31 -0.58
C THR A 404 16.57 25.32 -0.44
N PRO A 405 17.15 25.91 0.62
CA PRO A 405 18.58 25.78 0.88
C PRO A 405 19.07 24.34 1.07
N GLY A 406 18.18 23.45 1.52
CA GLY A 406 18.46 22.01 1.63
C GLY A 406 18.35 21.21 0.34
N ASP A 407 18.06 21.86 -0.81
CA ASP A 407 18.02 21.20 -2.11
C ASP A 407 19.37 20.58 -2.47
N SER A 408 19.37 19.56 -3.32
CA SER A 408 20.58 18.90 -3.81
C SER A 408 20.83 19.23 -5.27
N LEU A 409 22.07 19.17 -5.70
CA LEU A 409 22.44 19.26 -7.11
C LEU A 409 23.26 18.03 -7.51
N ILE A 410 22.66 17.25 -8.41
CA ILE A 410 23.22 15.96 -8.83
C ILE A 410 23.52 16.02 -10.32
N LEU A 411 24.77 15.74 -10.69
CA LEU A 411 25.19 15.47 -12.05
C LEU A 411 25.09 13.97 -12.31
N THR A 412 24.32 13.59 -13.31
CA THR A 412 24.24 12.22 -13.83
C THR A 412 24.84 12.16 -15.22
N VAL A 413 25.70 11.18 -15.45
CA VAL A 413 26.38 10.96 -16.73
C VAL A 413 25.90 9.64 -17.34
N THR A 414 25.84 9.55 -18.67
CA THR A 414 25.40 8.32 -19.34
C THR A 414 26.44 7.22 -19.41
N ARG A 415 27.72 7.56 -19.22
CA ARG A 415 28.87 6.63 -19.22
C ARG A 415 29.89 7.05 -18.17
N PRO A 416 30.67 6.13 -17.58
CA PRO A 416 31.69 6.46 -16.59
C PRO A 416 32.73 7.43 -17.16
N LEU A 417 33.06 8.47 -16.42
CA LEU A 417 34.09 9.41 -16.77
C LEU A 417 35.46 8.87 -16.39
N VAL A 418 36.50 9.18 -17.18
CA VAL A 418 37.92 8.91 -16.83
C VAL A 418 38.27 9.70 -15.61
N ALA A 419 37.94 10.98 -15.60
CA ALA A 419 38.09 11.90 -14.47
C ALA A 419 37.06 13.00 -14.57
N LEU A 420 36.72 13.60 -13.42
CA LEU A 420 35.89 14.79 -13.34
C LEU A 420 36.68 15.85 -12.51
N PRO A 421 37.59 16.60 -13.15
CA PRO A 421 38.31 17.67 -12.45
C PRO A 421 37.33 18.76 -12.03
N GLN A 422 37.46 19.23 -10.78
CA GLN A 422 36.51 20.23 -10.24
C GLN A 422 36.57 21.56 -11.02
N GLU A 423 37.72 21.91 -11.59
CA GLU A 423 37.93 23.09 -12.40
C GLU A 423 37.16 23.12 -13.72
N THR A 424 36.65 21.98 -14.18
CA THR A 424 35.81 21.89 -15.39
C THR A 424 34.34 22.27 -15.16
N ILE A 425 33.96 22.42 -13.89
CA ILE A 425 32.62 22.81 -13.48
C ILE A 425 32.67 24.25 -12.97
N HIS A 426 31.91 25.12 -13.59
CA HIS A 426 31.78 26.51 -13.19
C HIS A 426 30.44 26.70 -12.47
N LEU A 427 30.49 26.96 -11.14
CA LEU A 427 29.33 27.30 -10.34
C LEU A 427 29.33 28.80 -10.05
N GLU A 428 28.27 29.48 -10.43
CA GLU A 428 28.03 30.90 -10.19
C GLU A 428 26.76 31.09 -9.37
N VAL A 429 26.79 32.06 -8.46
CA VAL A 429 25.64 32.51 -7.69
C VAL A 429 25.30 33.96 -8.06
N THR A 430 24.06 34.21 -8.33
CA THR A 430 23.49 35.56 -8.51
C THR A 430 22.68 35.92 -7.30
N ARG A 431 23.14 36.97 -6.59
CA ARG A 431 22.47 37.57 -5.44
C ARG A 431 22.35 39.07 -5.67
N ASP A 432 21.17 39.67 -5.49
CA ASP A 432 20.94 41.11 -5.66
C ASP A 432 21.51 41.67 -6.98
N SER A 433 21.30 40.94 -8.10
CA SER A 433 21.82 41.26 -9.44
C SER A 433 23.36 41.16 -9.60
N THR A 434 24.12 40.76 -8.58
CA THR A 434 25.55 40.53 -8.64
C THR A 434 25.85 39.05 -8.81
N THR A 435 26.60 38.69 -9.84
CA THR A 435 27.02 37.31 -10.11
C THR A 435 28.46 37.08 -9.69
N THR A 436 28.69 36.08 -8.86
CA THR A 436 30.01 35.71 -8.36
C THR A 436 30.25 34.21 -8.45
N LYS A 437 31.55 33.81 -8.57
CA LYS A 437 31.89 32.38 -8.49
C LYS A 437 31.61 31.85 -7.09
N HIS A 438 31.06 30.67 -7.00
CA HIS A 438 30.68 30.01 -5.73
C HIS A 438 31.54 28.76 -5.50
N PRO A 439 32.13 28.59 -4.31
CA PRO A 439 32.87 27.38 -4.00
C PRO A 439 31.93 26.17 -3.83
N PHE A 440 32.38 25.00 -4.24
CA PHE A 440 31.69 23.74 -4.07
C PHE A 440 32.65 22.58 -3.90
N THR A 441 32.18 21.45 -3.39
CA THR A 441 32.91 20.18 -3.39
C THR A 441 32.14 19.17 -4.22
N LEU A 442 32.86 18.27 -4.87
CA LEU A 442 32.29 17.23 -5.72
C LEU A 442 32.47 15.88 -5.05
N GLN A 443 31.36 15.18 -4.86
CA GLN A 443 31.36 13.85 -4.27
C GLN A 443 30.75 12.84 -5.28
N GLN A 444 31.54 11.82 -5.64
CA GLN A 444 31.04 10.71 -6.45
C GLN A 444 30.29 9.72 -5.55
N ASP A 445 29.17 9.21 -6.04
CA ASP A 445 28.45 8.13 -5.37
C ASP A 445 29.33 6.88 -5.30
N SER A 446 29.36 6.22 -4.15
CA SER A 446 30.23 5.05 -3.91
C SER A 446 29.80 3.82 -4.70
N LEU A 447 28.52 3.69 -5.00
CA LEU A 447 27.91 2.55 -5.70
C LEU A 447 27.62 2.89 -7.16
N ASP A 448 27.14 4.11 -7.44
CA ASP A 448 26.82 4.58 -8.79
C ASP A 448 27.86 5.56 -9.33
N ARG A 449 28.90 5.06 -9.99
CA ARG A 449 29.95 5.87 -10.62
C ARG A 449 29.45 6.86 -11.68
N LEU A 450 28.20 6.78 -12.09
CA LEU A 450 27.58 7.70 -13.05
C LEU A 450 26.95 8.91 -12.37
N ARG A 451 27.01 8.98 -11.02
CA ARG A 451 26.32 9.98 -10.24
C ARG A 451 27.32 10.76 -9.37
N TYR A 452 27.24 12.08 -9.47
CA TYR A 452 28.09 13.00 -8.72
C TYR A 452 27.19 14.03 -8.04
N GLN A 453 27.42 14.28 -6.76
CA GLN A 453 26.75 15.31 -5.99
C GLN A 453 27.64 16.54 -5.87
N LEU A 454 27.09 17.72 -6.18
CA LEU A 454 27.73 19.01 -5.95
C LEU A 454 27.26 19.53 -4.59
N LEU A 455 28.18 19.60 -3.64
CA LEU A 455 27.95 20.09 -2.29
C LEU A 455 28.42 21.54 -2.18
N PHE A 456 27.52 22.45 -1.86
CA PHE A 456 27.78 23.87 -1.65
C PHE A 456 26.74 24.49 -0.75
N ALA A 457 27.11 25.59 -0.06
CA ALA A 457 26.19 26.33 0.78
C ALA A 457 25.18 27.11 -0.10
N ARG A 458 23.90 26.99 0.19
CA ARG A 458 22.83 27.74 -0.49
C ARG A 458 22.21 28.76 0.44
N GLY A 459 21.99 29.96 -0.09
CA GLY A 459 21.22 31.02 0.58
C GLY A 459 19.76 31.01 0.13
N TYR A 460 18.92 31.74 0.81
CA TYR A 460 17.55 32.00 0.41
C TYR A 460 17.49 33.08 -0.68
N GLY A 461 16.64 32.91 -1.70
CA GLY A 461 16.46 33.86 -2.78
C GLY A 461 17.59 33.93 -3.80
N ASP A 462 18.58 33.05 -3.69
CA ASP A 462 19.73 33.00 -4.58
C ASP A 462 19.40 32.25 -5.89
N LYS A 463 20.08 32.61 -6.96
CA LYS A 463 20.03 31.89 -8.24
C LYS A 463 21.39 31.30 -8.55
N TYR A 464 21.46 30.00 -8.72
CA TYR A 464 22.67 29.25 -9.01
C TYR A 464 22.69 28.82 -10.47
N GLN A 465 23.84 28.99 -11.14
CA GLN A 465 24.06 28.50 -12.48
C GLN A 465 25.32 27.62 -12.51
N VAL A 466 25.16 26.41 -13.01
CA VAL A 466 26.25 25.48 -13.26
C VAL A 466 26.48 25.35 -14.73
N LYS A 467 27.72 25.46 -15.15
CA LYS A 467 28.16 25.35 -16.54
C LYS A 467 29.31 24.36 -16.67
N ILE A 468 29.22 23.50 -17.68
CA ILE A 468 30.32 22.65 -18.15
C ILE A 468 30.48 22.93 -19.64
N ASP A 469 31.71 23.25 -20.09
CA ASP A 469 32.00 23.58 -21.49
C ASP A 469 32.00 22.31 -22.37
N SER A 470 31.81 22.51 -23.66
CA SER A 470 31.85 21.42 -24.64
C SER A 470 33.25 20.78 -24.66
N ALA A 471 33.31 19.45 -24.77
CA ALA A 471 34.51 18.62 -24.77
C ALA A 471 35.40 18.72 -23.49
N ALA A 472 34.88 19.35 -22.42
CA ALA A 472 35.57 19.47 -21.14
C ALA A 472 35.75 18.12 -20.43
N LEU A 473 34.80 17.17 -20.65
CA LEU A 473 34.83 15.86 -20.04
C LEU A 473 34.91 14.77 -21.11
N ARG A 474 35.52 13.66 -20.75
CA ARG A 474 35.61 12.46 -21.60
C ARG A 474 35.19 11.23 -20.83
N ASP A 475 34.41 10.37 -21.51
CA ASP A 475 34.03 9.07 -20.96
C ASP A 475 35.22 8.08 -21.02
N LEU A 476 35.01 6.91 -20.44
CA LEU A 476 35.97 5.80 -20.43
C LEU A 476 36.44 5.37 -21.84
N TYR A 477 35.68 5.70 -22.87
CA TYR A 477 35.90 5.31 -24.28
C TYR A 477 36.38 6.49 -25.15
N GLY A 478 36.70 7.62 -24.52
CA GLY A 478 37.27 8.82 -25.20
C GLY A 478 36.20 9.69 -25.87
N VAL A 479 34.91 9.43 -25.69
CA VAL A 479 33.82 10.26 -26.23
C VAL A 479 33.71 11.54 -25.39
N ALA A 480 33.74 12.69 -26.07
CA ALA A 480 33.64 14.00 -25.42
C ALA A 480 32.21 14.37 -25.06
N SER A 481 32.05 15.19 -24.02
CA SER A 481 30.75 15.74 -23.60
C SER A 481 30.36 16.93 -24.46
N ASP A 482 29.04 17.14 -24.57
CA ASP A 482 28.49 18.43 -24.99
C ASP A 482 28.58 19.46 -23.85
N SER A 483 28.37 20.74 -24.18
CA SER A 483 28.20 21.77 -23.17
C SER A 483 26.87 21.60 -22.46
N VAL A 484 26.87 21.88 -21.16
CA VAL A 484 25.65 21.83 -20.33
C VAL A 484 25.58 23.10 -19.48
N VAL A 485 24.40 23.70 -19.42
CA VAL A 485 24.08 24.79 -18.49
C VAL A 485 22.82 24.40 -17.73
N PHE A 486 22.89 24.48 -16.42
CA PHE A 486 21.76 24.25 -15.53
C PHE A 486 21.57 25.41 -14.58
N THR A 487 20.34 25.82 -14.37
CA THR A 487 20.00 26.91 -13.46
C THR A 487 19.02 26.42 -12.41
N GLN A 488 19.29 26.76 -11.16
CA GLN A 488 18.45 26.46 -10.00
C GLN A 488 18.31 27.73 -9.16
N ALA A 489 17.10 28.01 -8.67
CA ALA A 489 16.85 29.12 -7.76
C ALA A 489 16.32 28.59 -6.44
N THR A 490 16.65 29.26 -5.34
CA THR A 490 16.07 29.01 -4.03
C THR A 490 14.97 30.01 -3.75
N GLU A 491 13.96 29.60 -3.00
CA GLU A 491 12.89 30.47 -2.53
C GLU A 491 13.43 31.47 -1.49
N ALA A 492 12.77 32.64 -1.40
CA ALA A 492 13.06 33.58 -0.34
C ALA A 492 12.61 33.01 1.02
N GLU A 493 13.35 33.28 2.09
CA GLU A 493 13.02 32.81 3.44
C GLU A 493 11.60 33.18 3.87
N ALA A 494 11.15 34.40 3.50
CA ALA A 494 9.80 34.89 3.78
C ALA A 494 8.67 34.11 3.07
N GLU A 495 9.00 33.31 2.04
CA GLU A 495 8.05 32.47 1.31
C GLU A 495 7.90 31.07 1.93
N LEU A 496 8.77 30.68 2.83
CA LEU A 496 8.83 29.40 3.49
C LEU A 496 8.36 29.50 4.94
N GLY A 497 7.93 28.40 5.53
CA GLY A 497 7.55 28.32 6.93
C GLY A 497 8.21 27.14 7.61
N HIS A 498 8.05 27.03 8.93
CA HIS A 498 8.63 25.95 9.74
C HIS A 498 7.56 25.33 10.63
N LEU A 499 7.71 24.04 10.92
CA LEU A 499 6.85 23.31 11.85
C LEU A 499 7.72 22.64 12.90
N THR A 500 7.53 23.03 14.15
CA THR A 500 8.15 22.38 15.31
C THR A 500 7.07 21.70 16.12
N VAL A 501 7.23 20.40 16.38
CA VAL A 501 6.27 19.62 17.13
C VAL A 501 6.92 19.00 18.35
N THR A 502 6.33 19.25 19.50
CA THR A 502 6.70 18.62 20.77
C THR A 502 5.84 17.38 20.98
N LEU A 503 6.48 16.22 21.06
CA LEU A 503 5.86 14.92 21.24
C LEU A 503 5.89 14.55 22.72
N HIS A 504 4.75 14.23 23.30
CA HIS A 504 4.64 13.80 24.69
C HIS A 504 4.45 12.29 24.81
N GLY A 505 5.17 11.68 25.76
CA GLY A 505 5.12 10.24 26.06
C GLY A 505 5.99 9.37 25.16
N VAL A 506 6.71 9.95 24.21
CA VAL A 506 7.53 9.23 23.23
C VAL A 506 8.95 9.05 23.74
N LYS A 507 9.46 7.81 23.64
CA LYS A 507 10.86 7.46 23.91
C LYS A 507 11.73 7.68 22.68
N GLU A 508 13.05 7.49 22.86
CA GLU A 508 14.01 7.50 21.77
C GLU A 508 13.61 6.50 20.65
N HIS A 509 14.11 6.74 19.44
CA HIS A 509 13.86 5.94 18.24
C HIS A 509 12.44 5.99 17.68
N ALA A 510 11.78 7.13 17.73
CA ALA A 510 10.56 7.37 16.98
C ALA A 510 10.85 8.10 15.67
N LEU A 511 10.34 7.58 14.57
CA LEU A 511 10.34 8.25 13.27
C LEU A 511 9.08 9.09 13.14
N VAL A 512 9.24 10.35 12.77
CA VAL A 512 8.12 11.24 12.47
C VAL A 512 8.14 11.56 10.98
N GLU A 513 7.08 11.21 10.30
CA GLU A 513 6.89 11.44 8.88
C GLU A 513 5.93 12.60 8.66
N LEU A 514 6.35 13.54 7.83
CA LEU A 514 5.53 14.64 7.33
C LEU A 514 4.82 14.17 6.05
N LEU A 515 3.50 14.28 6.03
CA LEU A 515 2.66 13.76 4.96
C LEU A 515 1.93 14.89 4.24
N ASP A 516 1.66 14.69 2.96
CA ASP A 516 0.72 15.51 2.20
C ASP A 516 -0.74 15.03 2.37
N LYS A 517 -1.68 15.72 1.75
CA LYS A 517 -3.12 15.36 1.74
C LYS A 517 -3.43 14.02 1.05
N SER A 518 -2.48 13.43 0.36
CA SER A 518 -2.61 12.13 -0.31
C SER A 518 -2.00 10.98 0.49
N ASP A 519 -1.59 11.26 1.75
CA ASP A 519 -0.89 10.32 2.63
C ASP A 519 0.49 9.90 2.09
N LEU A 520 1.12 10.76 1.27
CA LEU A 520 2.47 10.55 0.76
C LEU A 520 3.49 11.18 1.71
N VAL A 521 4.56 10.44 2.00
CA VAL A 521 5.67 10.91 2.83
C VAL A 521 6.48 11.93 2.06
N LEU A 522 6.57 13.14 2.61
CA LEU A 522 7.35 14.26 2.08
C LEU A 522 8.73 14.37 2.75
N ALA A 523 8.80 14.09 4.04
CA ALA A 523 10.02 14.09 4.83
C ALA A 523 9.89 13.14 6.03
N THR A 524 11.00 12.59 6.49
CA THR A 524 11.10 11.75 7.68
C THR A 524 12.19 12.28 8.58
N GLN A 525 11.91 12.39 9.86
CA GLN A 525 12.89 12.81 10.87
C GLN A 525 12.81 11.93 12.12
N LEU A 526 13.95 11.72 12.77
CA LEU A 526 14.01 11.10 14.08
C LEU A 526 13.58 12.10 15.15
N ALA A 527 12.77 11.65 16.10
CA ALA A 527 12.43 12.44 17.27
C ALA A 527 13.64 12.54 18.22
N HIS A 528 14.00 13.74 18.61
CA HIS A 528 15.11 13.99 19.51
C HIS A 528 14.59 14.31 20.93
N PRO A 529 15.16 13.68 22.00
CA PRO A 529 14.79 14.02 23.38
C PRO A 529 15.10 15.48 23.68
N ILE A 530 14.18 16.16 24.35
CA ILE A 530 14.44 17.50 24.86
C ILE A 530 15.32 17.34 26.12
N THR A 531 16.62 17.53 25.97
CA THR A 531 17.53 17.63 27.13
C THR A 531 17.19 18.92 27.89
N ALA A 532 16.69 18.78 29.11
CA ALA A 532 16.48 19.93 29.98
C ALA A 532 17.82 20.64 30.21
N SER A 533 18.07 21.72 29.51
CA SER A 533 19.22 22.59 29.79
C SER A 533 18.95 23.31 31.11
N THR A 534 19.62 22.86 32.16
CA THR A 534 19.73 23.62 33.41
C THR A 534 20.45 24.94 33.13
N GLY A 535 19.75 26.05 33.19
CA GLY A 535 20.35 27.38 33.38
C GLY A 535 20.18 28.35 32.21
N ALA A 536 19.21 29.22 32.36
CA ALA A 536 19.07 30.43 31.57
C ALA A 536 20.30 31.33 31.67
N LYS A 537 21.01 31.55 30.54
CA LYS A 537 21.78 32.77 30.31
C LYS A 537 21.28 33.42 29.04
N LYS A 538 20.62 34.57 29.20
CA LYS A 538 20.43 35.53 28.10
C LYS A 538 21.79 35.90 27.53
N GLY A 539 22.04 35.60 26.27
CA GLY A 539 23.23 36.01 25.55
C GLY A 539 22.89 36.05 24.07
N THR A 540 22.99 37.23 23.53
CA THR A 540 22.92 37.73 22.17
C THR A 540 23.20 36.71 21.09
N ASP A 541 22.26 36.65 20.14
CA ASP A 541 22.36 35.98 18.83
C ASP A 541 23.57 36.36 18.04
N THR A 542 24.39 35.37 17.76
CA THR A 542 25.26 35.35 16.59
C THR A 542 25.08 33.98 15.95
N LEU A 543 24.40 33.97 14.82
CA LEU A 543 24.21 32.81 13.96
C LEU A 543 25.59 32.29 13.53
N ALA A 544 26.06 31.22 14.14
CA ALA A 544 27.15 30.41 13.60
C ALA A 544 26.56 29.28 12.81
N THR A 545 26.75 29.30 11.51
CA THR A 545 26.51 28.18 10.59
C THR A 545 27.32 26.97 11.05
N PRO A 546 26.71 25.77 11.23
CA PRO A 546 27.49 24.57 11.59
C PRO A 546 28.41 24.19 10.41
N ARG A 547 29.65 23.87 10.75
CA ARG A 547 30.61 23.29 9.79
C ARG A 547 30.11 21.90 9.33
N PRO A 548 30.39 21.46 8.10
CA PRO A 548 29.95 20.19 7.53
C PRO A 548 30.42 18.94 8.27
N GLU A 549 31.32 19.07 9.23
CA GLU A 549 31.86 17.95 10.01
C GLU A 549 31.05 17.58 11.26
N GLU A 550 30.01 18.37 11.60
CA GLU A 550 29.23 18.21 12.84
C GLU A 550 27.79 17.77 12.61
N ASP A 551 27.43 17.28 11.42
CA ASP A 551 26.08 16.75 11.17
C ASP A 551 25.99 15.33 11.73
N PRO A 552 25.18 15.11 12.80
CA PRO A 552 25.02 13.78 13.43
C PRO A 552 24.45 12.74 12.48
N MET A 553 23.71 13.17 11.44
CA MET A 553 23.10 12.30 10.45
C MET A 553 24.16 11.69 9.51
N LEU A 554 25.17 12.49 9.15
CA LEU A 554 26.28 12.00 8.31
C LEU A 554 27.18 11.05 9.09
N GLN A 555 27.40 11.30 10.39
CA GLN A 555 28.17 10.40 11.25
C GLN A 555 27.41 9.10 11.56
N GLY A 556 26.08 9.14 11.69
CA GLY A 556 25.23 7.95 11.84
C GLY A 556 25.29 7.04 10.63
N LEU A 557 25.22 7.59 9.42
CA LEU A 557 25.36 6.82 8.17
C LEU A 557 26.76 6.22 7.98
N ILE A 558 27.79 6.96 8.35
CA ILE A 558 29.18 6.48 8.30
C ILE A 558 29.45 5.39 9.35
N GLN A 559 28.86 5.49 10.54
CA GLN A 559 28.95 4.44 11.56
C GLN A 559 28.14 3.19 11.18
N GLN A 560 26.95 3.34 10.58
CA GLN A 560 26.21 2.19 10.06
C GLN A 560 26.95 1.46 8.94
N GLN A 561 27.64 2.17 8.07
CA GLN A 561 28.47 1.54 7.05
C GLN A 561 29.69 0.81 7.64
N LYS A 562 30.30 1.36 8.72
CA LYS A 562 31.41 0.71 9.42
C LYS A 562 30.97 -0.52 10.26
N GLN A 563 29.77 -0.50 10.86
CA GLN A 563 29.22 -1.64 11.60
C GLN A 563 28.74 -2.76 10.68
N ARG A 564 28.25 -2.45 9.46
CA ARG A 564 27.93 -3.45 8.43
C ARG A 564 29.18 -4.16 7.87
N ALA A 565 30.35 -3.62 8.09
CA ALA A 565 31.63 -4.21 7.65
C ALA A 565 32.29 -5.15 8.67
N GLN A 566 31.80 -5.19 9.90
CA GLN A 566 32.30 -6.06 10.97
C GLN A 566 31.15 -6.93 11.49
N GLY A 567 30.79 -7.94 10.72
CA GLY A 567 29.80 -8.93 11.10
C GLY A 567 30.38 -10.10 11.87
N ASP A 568 29.52 -10.77 12.56
CA ASP A 568 29.60 -12.07 13.20
C ASP A 568 30.13 -12.12 14.64
N SER A 569 29.16 -12.16 15.54
CA SER A 569 29.13 -13.17 16.63
C SER A 569 27.84 -13.01 17.43
N HIS A 570 27.03 -14.09 17.46
CA HIS A 570 25.90 -14.24 18.38
C HIS A 570 26.37 -14.41 19.83
N PRO A 571 25.56 -13.95 20.78
CA PRO A 571 25.17 -14.87 21.84
C PRO A 571 23.68 -14.87 22.18
N SER A 572 23.23 -16.05 22.53
CA SER A 572 21.94 -16.48 23.06
C SER A 572 21.44 -15.67 24.25
N SER A 573 20.16 -15.30 24.23
CA SER A 573 19.45 -14.65 25.34
C SER A 573 18.52 -15.61 26.08
N PRO A 574 18.29 -15.44 27.39
CA PRO A 574 17.34 -16.24 28.14
C PRO A 574 15.96 -15.57 28.19
N ARG A 575 14.94 -16.42 28.17
CA ARG A 575 13.52 -16.11 28.34
C ARG A 575 13.23 -15.45 29.70
N GLY A 576 12.50 -14.35 29.69
CA GLY A 576 11.85 -13.79 30.87
C GLY A 576 10.43 -13.33 30.51
N SER A 577 9.43 -13.99 31.07
CA SER A 577 8.03 -13.61 31.02
C SER A 577 7.82 -12.30 31.77
N MET A 578 7.26 -11.27 31.14
CA MET A 578 6.78 -10.08 31.82
C MET A 578 5.26 -9.97 31.70
N SER A 579 4.58 -10.25 32.80
CA SER A 579 3.20 -9.83 33.06
C SER A 579 3.13 -8.31 33.21
N SER A 580 2.13 -7.69 32.59
CA SER A 580 1.92 -6.26 32.58
C SER A 580 1.49 -5.73 33.98
N PRO A 581 2.23 -4.80 34.58
CA PRO A 581 1.92 -4.29 35.94
C PRO A 581 0.85 -3.16 35.98
N LEU A 582 0.26 -2.79 34.85
CA LEU A 582 -0.62 -1.59 34.78
C LEU A 582 -2.06 -1.81 35.25
N LEU A 583 -2.51 -3.06 35.41
CA LEU A 583 -3.88 -3.35 35.85
C LEU A 583 -4.04 -3.50 37.36
N ASP A 584 -2.95 -3.77 38.11
CA ASP A 584 -3.00 -3.93 39.56
C ASP A 584 -2.83 -2.63 40.35
N SER A 585 -2.37 -1.55 39.71
CA SER A 585 -2.18 -0.25 40.40
C SER A 585 -3.43 0.65 40.46
N LEU A 586 -4.46 0.35 39.66
CA LEU A 586 -5.72 1.09 39.66
C LEU A 586 -6.66 0.68 40.82
N ALA A 587 -6.36 -0.42 41.51
CA ALA A 587 -7.17 -0.92 42.63
C ALA A 587 -6.69 -0.44 44.03
N LYS A 588 -5.53 0.19 44.09
CA LYS A 588 -4.99 0.74 45.35
C LYS A 588 -4.67 2.21 45.13
N GLY A 589 -5.45 3.09 45.71
CA GLY A 589 -5.37 4.54 45.57
C GLY A 589 -4.04 5.20 45.96
N ASP A 590 -2.93 4.68 45.45
CA ASP A 590 -1.61 5.27 45.60
C ASP A 590 -1.38 6.28 44.46
N THR A 591 -1.05 7.51 44.88
CA THR A 591 -0.55 8.56 43.99
C THR A 591 0.66 8.02 43.21
N LEU A 592 0.47 7.82 41.92
CA LEU A 592 1.54 7.44 41.01
C LEU A 592 2.71 8.44 41.12
N PRO A 593 3.95 7.99 41.27
CA PRO A 593 5.10 8.86 41.15
C PRO A 593 5.07 9.52 39.78
N THR A 594 5.10 10.83 39.71
CA THR A 594 5.22 11.62 38.49
C THR A 594 6.56 11.25 37.84
N LYS A 595 6.59 10.17 37.04
CA LYS A 595 7.71 9.93 36.11
C LYS A 595 7.80 11.15 35.21
N ALA A 596 9.00 11.68 35.07
CA ALA A 596 9.27 12.73 34.10
C ALA A 596 8.67 12.31 32.76
N VAL A 597 7.73 13.09 32.25
CA VAL A 597 7.12 12.83 30.93
C VAL A 597 8.25 12.98 29.90
N GLU A 598 8.65 11.88 29.28
CA GLU A 598 9.63 11.92 28.21
C GLU A 598 9.03 12.76 27.07
N THR A 599 9.70 13.85 26.74
CA THR A 599 9.30 14.74 25.66
C THR A 599 10.38 14.76 24.60
N CYS A 600 9.96 14.53 23.36
CA CYS A 600 10.83 14.64 22.19
C CYS A 600 10.38 15.81 21.33
N GLN A 601 11.27 16.29 20.48
CA GLN A 601 10.97 17.37 19.54
C GLN A 601 11.39 16.98 18.13
N VAL A 602 10.60 17.40 17.16
CA VAL A 602 10.92 17.30 15.73
C VAL A 602 10.66 18.65 15.07
N THR A 603 11.54 19.06 14.16
CA THR A 603 11.40 20.32 13.43
C THR A 603 11.56 20.09 11.93
N PHE A 604 10.52 20.40 11.18
CA PHE A 604 10.53 20.44 9.71
C PHE A 604 10.73 21.89 9.27
N ARG A 605 11.84 22.14 8.57
CA ARG A 605 12.21 23.48 8.10
C ARG A 605 11.89 23.64 6.62
N ASP A 606 11.80 24.88 6.18
CA ASP A 606 11.69 25.29 4.78
C ASP A 606 10.49 24.66 4.05
N LEU A 607 9.36 24.59 4.77
CA LEU A 607 8.12 24.07 4.23
C LEU A 607 7.44 25.11 3.35
N LYS A 608 6.94 24.69 2.20
CA LYS A 608 6.06 25.52 1.39
C LYS A 608 4.72 25.72 2.10
N PRO A 609 4.05 26.87 1.94
CA PRO A 609 2.73 27.09 2.53
C PRO A 609 1.73 26.02 2.07
N GLY A 610 1.00 25.44 3.01
CA GLY A 610 0.07 24.35 2.70
C GLY A 610 -0.41 23.61 3.96
N GLU A 611 -1.20 22.58 3.73
CA GLU A 611 -1.70 21.67 4.76
C GLU A 611 -0.85 20.40 4.81
N TYR A 612 -0.43 20.05 6.01
CA TYR A 612 0.43 18.90 6.28
C TYR A 612 -0.16 18.04 7.39
N TYR A 613 0.23 16.78 7.41
CA TYR A 613 -0.17 15.80 8.41
C TYR A 613 1.07 15.10 8.95
N LEU A 614 0.95 14.51 10.13
CA LEU A 614 2.06 13.78 10.75
C LEU A 614 1.66 12.34 11.05
N ARG A 615 2.62 11.45 10.81
CA ARG A 615 2.60 10.05 11.22
C ARG A 615 3.86 9.74 12.03
N LEU A 616 3.70 9.04 13.13
CA LEU A 616 4.79 8.59 13.98
C LEU A 616 4.85 7.08 13.95
N ILE A 617 6.04 6.54 13.77
CA ILE A 617 6.36 5.12 13.80
C ILE A 617 7.29 4.89 14.99
N LEU A 618 6.95 3.97 15.88
CA LEU A 618 7.85 3.54 16.93
C LEU A 618 8.83 2.52 16.31
N ASP A 619 10.03 2.99 15.99
CA ASP A 619 11.11 2.21 15.37
C ASP A 619 11.80 1.38 16.46
N GLU A 620 11.19 0.20 16.76
CA GLU A 620 11.63 -0.68 17.86
C GLU A 620 12.99 -1.35 17.58
N ASP A 621 13.33 -1.55 16.32
CA ASP A 621 14.59 -2.17 15.88
C ASP A 621 15.66 -1.16 15.45
N ALA A 622 15.36 0.14 15.55
CA ALA A 622 16.25 1.27 15.23
C ALA A 622 16.84 1.19 13.81
N ASN A 623 16.08 0.70 12.85
CA ASN A 623 16.51 0.55 11.46
C ASN A 623 16.25 1.79 10.59
N GLY A 624 15.52 2.78 11.12
CA GLY A 624 15.18 4.03 10.42
C GLY A 624 14.03 3.90 9.43
N ALA A 625 13.23 2.83 9.50
CA ALA A 625 12.10 2.58 8.62
C ALA A 625 11.05 1.72 9.32
N PHE A 626 9.80 1.79 8.88
CA PHE A 626 8.74 0.89 9.36
C PHE A 626 9.08 -0.57 9.13
N THR A 627 9.01 -1.37 10.19
CA THR A 627 9.22 -2.81 10.14
C THR A 627 7.89 -3.55 10.26
N PRO A 628 7.49 -4.33 9.22
CA PRO A 628 6.29 -5.13 9.23
C PRO A 628 6.40 -6.34 10.17
N GLY A 629 5.26 -6.89 10.56
CA GLY A 629 5.21 -8.11 11.37
C GLY A 629 5.73 -9.35 10.66
N ASP A 630 6.21 -10.32 11.42
CA ASP A 630 6.62 -11.66 10.95
C ASP A 630 6.17 -12.71 11.97
N TYR A 631 5.07 -13.39 11.65
CA TYR A 631 4.47 -14.39 12.56
C TYR A 631 5.36 -15.64 12.73
N PRO A 632 5.51 -16.16 13.93
CA PRO A 632 4.96 -15.70 15.22
C PRO A 632 5.89 -14.76 16.00
N SER A 633 7.03 -14.35 15.40
CA SER A 633 8.19 -13.78 16.12
C SER A 633 8.04 -12.30 16.44
N ARG A 634 7.31 -11.53 15.63
CA ARG A 634 7.23 -10.07 15.79
C ARG A 634 5.93 -9.51 15.24
N ASP A 635 5.29 -8.65 16.02
CA ASP A 635 4.19 -7.80 15.59
C ASP A 635 4.70 -6.67 14.67
N PRO A 636 3.88 -6.10 13.79
CA PRO A 636 4.26 -4.90 13.06
C PRO A 636 4.45 -3.73 14.03
N GLU A 637 5.42 -2.86 13.75
CA GLU A 637 5.70 -1.70 14.57
C GLU A 637 4.45 -0.83 14.79
N PRO A 638 4.30 -0.21 15.99
CA PRO A 638 3.18 0.67 16.26
C PRO A 638 3.28 1.97 15.46
N VAL A 639 2.18 2.37 14.85
CA VAL A 639 2.04 3.59 14.06
C VAL A 639 0.94 4.45 14.66
N TYR A 640 1.17 5.76 14.73
CA TYR A 640 0.21 6.75 15.22
C TYR A 640 0.09 7.89 14.22
N TYR A 641 -1.12 8.32 13.92
CA TYR A 641 -1.37 9.54 13.17
C TYR A 641 -1.69 10.68 14.15
N CYS A 642 -1.19 11.88 13.86
CA CYS A 642 -1.66 13.06 14.55
C CYS A 642 -3.05 13.42 14.04
N PRO A 643 -4.07 13.52 14.90
CA PRO A 643 -5.42 13.86 14.45
C PRO A 643 -5.56 15.29 13.93
N GLN A 644 -4.57 16.16 14.23
CA GLN A 644 -4.56 17.57 13.83
C GLN A 644 -4.02 17.74 12.40
N THR A 645 -4.53 18.76 11.70
CA THR A 645 -3.98 19.25 10.43
C THR A 645 -3.10 20.47 10.70
N PHE A 646 -1.91 20.49 10.14
CA PHE A 646 -0.95 21.57 10.31
C PHE A 646 -0.99 22.49 9.10
N THR A 647 -1.41 23.74 9.29
CA THR A 647 -1.44 24.75 8.21
C THR A 647 -0.22 25.64 8.32
N ILE A 648 0.70 25.49 7.39
CA ILE A 648 1.93 26.28 7.33
C ILE A 648 1.70 27.55 6.54
N LYS A 649 2.06 28.68 7.12
CA LYS A 649 1.99 30.00 6.52
C LYS A 649 3.38 30.52 6.19
N LYS A 650 3.46 31.38 5.17
CA LYS A 650 4.70 32.06 4.75
C LYS A 650 5.33 32.85 5.89
N GLY A 651 6.63 32.69 6.07
CA GLY A 651 7.44 33.43 7.06
C GLY A 651 7.12 33.11 8.51
N PHE A 652 6.34 32.07 8.82
CA PHE A 652 5.96 31.73 10.20
C PHE A 652 6.54 30.39 10.63
N THR A 653 6.90 30.32 11.91
CA THR A 653 7.18 29.06 12.62
C THR A 653 5.94 28.68 13.40
N SER A 654 5.38 27.50 13.12
CA SER A 654 4.29 26.91 13.91
C SER A 654 4.90 25.99 14.96
N GLU A 655 4.55 26.23 16.22
CA GLU A 655 4.95 25.39 17.36
C GLU A 655 3.71 24.69 17.90
N GLU A 656 3.73 23.35 17.83
CA GLU A 656 2.58 22.52 18.14
C GLU A 656 2.95 21.44 19.16
N LYS A 657 1.92 20.87 19.81
CA LYS A 657 2.09 19.79 20.78
C LYS A 657 1.25 18.60 20.36
N TRP A 658 1.80 17.40 20.48
CA TRP A 658 1.11 16.17 20.19
C TRP A 658 1.24 15.17 21.34
N GLU A 659 0.10 14.88 21.98
CA GLU A 659 -0.05 13.79 22.95
C GLU A 659 -0.28 12.48 22.18
N VAL A 660 0.79 11.72 21.92
CA VAL A 660 0.77 10.61 20.97
C VAL A 660 -0.23 9.52 21.37
N TYR A 661 -0.31 9.21 22.65
CA TYR A 661 -1.15 8.11 23.16
C TYR A 661 -2.55 8.55 23.61
N ALA A 662 -2.94 9.81 23.38
CA ALA A 662 -4.28 10.29 23.75
C ALA A 662 -5.39 9.65 22.94
N THR A 663 -5.08 9.17 21.74
CA THR A 663 -6.03 8.53 20.83
C THR A 663 -5.54 7.13 20.45
N SER A 664 -6.45 6.15 20.41
CA SER A 664 -6.13 4.81 19.92
C SER A 664 -5.55 4.87 18.48
N PRO A 665 -4.51 4.10 18.16
CA PRO A 665 -3.91 4.08 16.83
C PRO A 665 -4.94 3.90 15.71
N PHE A 666 -5.92 3.01 15.90
CA PHE A 666 -6.98 2.73 14.91
C PHE A 666 -7.93 3.91 14.64
N LEU A 667 -8.02 4.87 15.57
CA LEU A 667 -8.88 6.04 15.46
C LEU A 667 -8.11 7.33 15.19
N SER A 668 -6.78 7.29 15.24
CA SER A 668 -5.92 8.46 15.16
C SER A 668 -5.82 9.07 13.76
N LYS A 669 -6.03 8.27 12.70
CA LYS A 669 -5.90 8.76 11.31
C LYS A 669 -6.94 9.83 10.98
N PRO A 670 -6.53 11.04 10.56
CA PRO A 670 -7.41 12.11 10.14
C PRO A 670 -8.36 11.68 9.01
N GLU A 671 -9.61 12.14 9.07
CA GLU A 671 -10.61 11.82 8.05
C GLU A 671 -10.19 12.28 6.64
N ALA A 672 -9.50 13.42 6.56
CA ALA A 672 -8.97 13.96 5.31
C ALA A 672 -8.00 13.01 4.58
N LEU A 673 -7.25 12.18 5.34
CA LEU A 673 -6.30 11.20 4.79
C LEU A 673 -6.93 9.84 4.47
N ARG A 674 -8.19 9.60 4.90
CA ARG A 674 -8.85 8.31 4.64
C ARG A 674 -9.26 8.21 3.19
N LYS A 675 -8.72 7.20 2.51
CA LYS A 675 -9.02 6.91 1.10
C LYS A 675 -10.40 6.27 0.93
N VAL A 676 -10.79 5.42 1.89
CA VAL A 676 -12.09 4.73 1.90
C VAL A 676 -13.02 5.47 2.86
N LYS A 677 -14.05 6.12 2.30
CA LYS A 677 -15.05 6.84 3.12
C LYS A 677 -16.28 5.96 3.36
N PRO A 678 -16.85 5.96 4.57
CA PRO A 678 -18.02 5.15 4.91
C PRO A 678 -19.23 5.36 3.99
N ASP A 679 -19.44 6.60 3.55
CA ASP A 679 -20.57 6.95 2.69
C ASP A 679 -20.41 6.48 1.23
N GLU A 680 -19.21 6.27 0.75
CA GLU A 680 -18.95 5.71 -0.59
C GLU A 680 -19.25 4.20 -0.65
N ALA A 681 -19.20 3.51 0.49
CA ALA A 681 -19.58 2.10 0.58
C ALA A 681 -21.08 1.88 0.35
N LYS A 682 -21.89 2.89 0.67
CA LYS A 682 -23.31 2.96 0.31
C LYS A 682 -23.44 3.83 -0.94
N LYS A 683 -23.01 3.35 -2.11
CA LYS A 683 -23.52 3.93 -3.36
C LYS A 683 -25.03 3.88 -3.28
N LYS A 684 -25.66 5.03 -2.97
CA LYS A 684 -27.10 5.18 -3.07
C LYS A 684 -27.45 4.73 -4.48
N ARG A 685 -28.10 3.58 -4.61
CA ARG A 685 -28.66 3.19 -5.90
C ARG A 685 -29.56 4.33 -6.31
N GLU A 686 -29.31 4.91 -7.46
CA GLU A 686 -30.23 5.87 -8.06
C GLU A 686 -31.58 5.15 -8.17
N ASP A 687 -32.61 5.74 -7.58
CA ASP A 687 -33.97 5.20 -7.72
C ASP A 687 -34.36 5.33 -9.19
N LYS A 688 -34.21 4.21 -9.92
CA LYS A 688 -34.57 4.11 -11.35
C LYS A 688 -36.01 4.52 -11.62
N ASN A 689 -36.85 4.52 -10.57
CA ASN A 689 -38.24 4.93 -10.66
C ASN A 689 -38.45 6.45 -10.61
N ILE A 690 -37.46 7.25 -10.25
CA ILE A 690 -37.59 8.72 -10.23
C ILE A 690 -37.97 9.24 -11.62
N GLU A 691 -37.32 8.78 -12.67
CA GLU A 691 -37.62 9.19 -14.05
C GLU A 691 -38.96 8.64 -14.50
N TYR A 692 -39.29 7.39 -14.17
CA TYR A 692 -40.58 6.79 -14.44
C TYR A 692 -41.73 7.59 -13.81
N TYR A 693 -41.64 7.92 -12.50
CA TYR A 693 -42.67 8.71 -11.81
C TYR A 693 -42.71 10.16 -12.25
N LYS A 694 -41.64 10.74 -12.70
CA LYS A 694 -41.62 12.09 -13.33
C LYS A 694 -42.37 12.09 -14.64
N ARG A 695 -42.24 11.04 -15.44
CA ARG A 695 -42.86 10.92 -16.78
C ARG A 695 -44.32 10.55 -16.74
N TRP A 696 -44.69 9.68 -15.87
CA TRP A 696 -46.03 9.07 -15.86
C TRP A 696 -46.90 9.48 -14.67
N GLY A 697 -46.42 10.17 -13.71
CA GLY A 697 -47.11 10.45 -12.45
C GLY A 697 -47.45 9.17 -11.70
N ARG A 698 -47.50 9.22 -10.36
CA ARG A 698 -48.13 8.12 -9.62
C ARG A 698 -49.63 8.11 -9.93
N LYS A 699 -50.06 7.30 -10.86
CA LYS A 699 -51.44 6.89 -10.88
C LYS A 699 -51.68 6.03 -9.64
N LYS A 700 -52.58 6.51 -8.77
CA LYS A 700 -53.03 5.78 -7.57
C LYS A 700 -53.57 4.43 -7.94
#